data_b2b1ca3ec025b2930080f6f63b1337c7
#
_entry.id   b2b1ca3ec025b2930080f6f63b1337c7
#
_cell.length_a   1.000
_cell.length_b   1.000
_cell.length_c   1.000
_cell.angle_alpha   90.00
_cell.angle_beta   90.00
_cell.angle_gamma   90.00
#
_symmetry.space_group_name_H-M   'P 1'
#
loop_
_entity.id
_entity.type
_entity.pdbx_description
1 polymer ?
#
loop_
_entity_poly.entity_id
_entity_poly.type
_entity_poly.pdbx_seq_one_letter_code
_entity_poly.pdbx_strand_id
1 'polypeptide(L)'
;MKVLKFGGTSVGSVESMSSVKHIVESCREPVIVVVSALGGITDKLIGTAKIAVEGGNAYEHGFREIVDRHIAMIHGAVDSRKRDELLSLVEPLLDELGNIFKGVSLIKDLSVKTLDTIVSYGERLSSLIVSRVIDGAEHYDSRRFIKTQMQCGKHIVDFEETNRLVKAGFNPLPRIAVVPGFIASDKSNGDVTNLGRGGSDYTAAILATALDASQLEIWTDVDGFMTADPRVINTAYVIERLSFVEAMELCNFGAKVIYPPTIYPVFHKNIPIFIKNTFNPSAPGTLISEDNSHAEGKAIKGISSINDTCLITLSGMGMVGVIGINSRIFNRLAKSGISVFLVSQASSENNTTFAVRNADAELAVKVLREEFRHDMAVGEISAIEAEKDLATVAIVGENMKHTPGIAGKLFNVLGRNGINVIACAQGASETNISFVIALGSLRKALNVIHDSFFLSESQVLNLFVVGVGTVGKDLLQQISKQQQRLLETKALQLRLVGIANSRKCLFDREGIEVEHCQELLDRSEMVASPEKIKDEIIKMNIFNSVFVDCTASPDIAALYKTLLDHNVSVVASNKIAASGSYDSYRELKQTARKRDVKYLFETNVGAGLPIINTINNLINSGDKILKIEAVVSGTLNYIFNVVGADVPLSRAVRMAQEAGYSEPDPRIDLCGQDVIRKLVILAREAGYRVEQSDVKKKLFIPDNYFKGSLADFWKAIPQYDAEFEQYRRQVADRGKVLRFVATLDHGDVEVGLREIDSAHPFFHLEGSNNVILLTTERYREYPMVIKGYGAGAEVTAAGVFADIIGIANIR
;
A
#
# COMPACT_ATOMS: atom_id res chain seq x y z
N MET A 1 7.76 -7.63 -42.39
CA MET A 1 7.37 -6.21 -42.22
C MET A 1 6.81 -6.00 -40.80
N LYS A 2 6.94 -4.80 -40.27
CA LYS A 2 6.41 -4.42 -38.95
C LYS A 2 5.33 -3.35 -39.05
N VAL A 3 4.47 -3.30 -38.06
CA VAL A 3 3.57 -2.18 -37.87
C VAL A 3 3.96 -1.45 -36.57
N LEU A 4 4.22 -0.16 -36.65
CA LEU A 4 4.59 0.69 -35.55
C LEU A 4 3.46 1.71 -35.31
N LYS A 5 2.94 1.77 -34.08
CA LYS A 5 1.95 2.77 -33.71
C LYS A 5 2.57 3.79 -32.74
N PHE A 6 2.39 5.06 -32.99
CA PHE A 6 2.82 6.14 -32.12
C PHE A 6 1.63 6.91 -31.55
N GLY A 7 1.60 7.03 -30.21
CA GLY A 7 0.56 7.75 -29.49
C GLY A 7 0.66 9.27 -29.64
N GLY A 8 -0.37 10.01 -29.21
CA GLY A 8 -0.40 11.47 -29.29
C GLY A 8 0.76 12.16 -28.54
N THR A 9 1.23 11.63 -27.44
CA THR A 9 2.41 12.11 -26.70
C THR A 9 3.69 11.93 -27.52
N SER A 10 3.80 10.81 -28.24
CA SER A 10 4.96 10.50 -29.11
C SER A 10 5.07 11.43 -30.32
N VAL A 11 3.97 12.00 -30.80
CA VAL A 11 3.95 12.95 -31.90
C VAL A 11 3.61 14.38 -31.47
N GLY A 12 3.62 14.65 -30.16
CA GLY A 12 3.13 15.89 -29.56
C GLY A 12 4.11 17.06 -29.51
N SER A 13 5.41 16.85 -29.67
CA SER A 13 6.45 17.90 -29.69
C SER A 13 7.46 17.66 -30.79
N VAL A 14 8.27 18.69 -31.09
CA VAL A 14 9.34 18.61 -32.10
C VAL A 14 10.39 17.58 -31.69
N GLU A 15 10.73 17.52 -30.40
CA GLU A 15 11.70 16.59 -29.85
C GLU A 15 11.18 15.14 -29.96
N SER A 16 9.93 14.90 -29.57
CA SER A 16 9.33 13.56 -29.67
C SER A 16 9.18 13.11 -31.14
N MET A 17 8.87 14.03 -32.05
CA MET A 17 8.80 13.77 -33.48
C MET A 17 10.17 13.36 -34.05
N SER A 18 11.27 13.97 -33.57
CA SER A 18 12.64 13.56 -33.92
C SER A 18 12.95 12.13 -33.45
N SER A 19 12.48 11.76 -32.25
CA SER A 19 12.62 10.39 -31.77
C SER A 19 11.84 9.40 -32.65
N VAL A 20 10.61 9.72 -33.02
CA VAL A 20 9.79 8.92 -33.95
C VAL A 20 10.52 8.73 -35.29
N LYS A 21 11.07 9.80 -35.86
CA LYS A 21 11.86 9.75 -37.11
C LYS A 21 13.02 8.75 -36.95
N HIS A 22 13.82 8.89 -35.91
CA HIS A 22 14.97 8.02 -35.65
C HIS A 22 14.57 6.54 -35.48
N ILE A 23 13.49 6.25 -34.73
CA ILE A 23 12.97 4.91 -34.55
C ILE A 23 12.56 4.27 -35.86
N VAL A 24 11.80 4.98 -36.68
CA VAL A 24 11.27 4.48 -37.97
C VAL A 24 12.39 4.28 -38.97
N GLU A 25 13.29 5.25 -39.12
CA GLU A 25 14.39 5.20 -40.11
C GLU A 25 15.45 4.13 -39.75
N SER A 26 15.56 3.76 -38.44
CA SER A 26 16.44 2.67 -38.02
C SER A 26 15.95 1.27 -38.42
N CYS A 27 14.66 1.14 -38.79
CA CYS A 27 14.08 -0.13 -39.22
C CYS A 27 14.65 -0.58 -40.57
N ARG A 28 15.15 -1.80 -40.66
CA ARG A 28 15.72 -2.36 -41.89
C ARG A 28 14.67 -2.98 -42.84
N GLU A 29 13.56 -3.45 -42.25
CA GLU A 29 12.45 -4.05 -42.98
C GLU A 29 11.36 -3.01 -43.36
N PRO A 30 10.42 -3.32 -44.27
CA PRO A 30 9.30 -2.44 -44.55
C PRO A 30 8.43 -2.20 -43.31
N VAL A 31 7.98 -0.94 -43.13
CA VAL A 31 7.25 -0.51 -41.91
C VAL A 31 5.98 0.22 -42.26
N ILE A 32 4.89 -0.07 -41.55
CA ILE A 32 3.68 0.74 -41.56
C ILE A 32 3.63 1.51 -40.25
N VAL A 33 3.60 2.83 -40.31
CA VAL A 33 3.57 3.73 -39.18
C VAL A 33 2.16 4.29 -39.00
N VAL A 34 1.51 3.91 -37.92
CA VAL A 34 0.18 4.40 -37.53
C VAL A 34 0.34 5.50 -36.49
N VAL A 35 -0.25 6.66 -36.72
CA VAL A 35 -0.11 7.83 -35.85
C VAL A 35 -1.45 8.31 -35.34
N SER A 36 -1.48 8.75 -34.08
CA SER A 36 -2.60 9.48 -33.49
C SER A 36 -2.53 10.96 -33.82
N ALA A 37 -3.58 11.74 -33.51
CA ALA A 37 -3.54 13.18 -33.46
C ALA A 37 -2.40 13.69 -32.56
N LEU A 38 -1.91 14.92 -32.82
CA LEU A 38 -0.95 15.56 -31.91
C LEU A 38 -1.52 15.63 -30.47
N GLY A 39 -0.67 15.44 -29.48
CA GLY A 39 -1.11 15.36 -28.06
C GLY A 39 -2.02 16.51 -27.64
N GLY A 40 -3.21 16.19 -27.10
CA GLY A 40 -4.23 17.13 -26.67
C GLY A 40 -5.15 17.69 -27.75
N ILE A 41 -4.88 17.46 -29.05
CA ILE A 41 -5.68 18.02 -30.15
C ILE A 41 -7.08 17.40 -30.22
N THR A 42 -7.24 16.12 -29.99
CA THR A 42 -8.56 15.45 -30.00
C THR A 42 -9.51 16.07 -28.97
N ASP A 43 -9.05 16.31 -27.76
CA ASP A 43 -9.85 16.96 -26.70
C ASP A 43 -10.17 18.41 -27.06
N LYS A 44 -9.24 19.12 -27.69
CA LYS A 44 -9.42 20.49 -28.14
C LYS A 44 -10.44 20.58 -29.27
N LEU A 45 -10.42 19.65 -30.25
CA LEU A 45 -11.43 19.55 -31.31
C LEU A 45 -12.83 19.31 -30.72
N ILE A 46 -12.96 18.37 -29.77
CA ILE A 46 -14.25 18.10 -29.11
C ILE A 46 -14.72 19.32 -28.30
N GLY A 47 -13.84 19.95 -27.53
CA GLY A 47 -14.15 21.14 -26.74
C GLY A 47 -14.59 22.30 -27.59
N THR A 48 -13.87 22.58 -28.70
CA THR A 48 -14.21 23.64 -29.65
C THR A 48 -15.55 23.37 -30.35
N ALA A 49 -15.84 22.09 -30.70
CA ALA A 49 -17.12 21.72 -31.30
C ALA A 49 -18.31 21.95 -30.33
N LYS A 50 -18.14 21.64 -29.05
CA LYS A 50 -19.16 21.93 -28.02
C LYS A 50 -19.41 23.42 -27.82
N ILE A 51 -18.36 24.23 -27.81
CA ILE A 51 -18.49 25.69 -27.76
C ILE A 51 -19.20 26.23 -29.01
N ALA A 52 -18.90 25.68 -30.20
CA ALA A 52 -19.55 26.09 -31.44
C ALA A 52 -21.07 25.87 -31.39
N VAL A 53 -21.59 24.82 -30.77
CA VAL A 53 -23.04 24.55 -30.60
C VAL A 53 -23.75 25.65 -29.82
N GLU A 54 -23.06 26.33 -28.91
CA GLU A 54 -23.65 27.44 -28.13
C GLU A 54 -23.94 28.68 -29.03
N GLY A 55 -23.37 28.70 -30.21
CA GLY A 55 -23.50 29.78 -31.20
C GLY A 55 -22.52 30.95 -30.94
N GLY A 56 -22.43 31.86 -31.91
CA GLY A 56 -21.51 33.00 -31.86
C GLY A 56 -20.09 32.61 -32.26
N ASN A 57 -19.11 33.47 -31.92
CA ASN A 57 -17.71 33.34 -32.42
C ASN A 57 -16.74 32.80 -31.34
N ALA A 58 -17.24 32.35 -30.19
CA ALA A 58 -16.38 31.89 -29.09
C ALA A 58 -15.49 30.70 -29.51
N TYR A 59 -15.92 29.83 -30.40
CA TYR A 59 -15.17 28.71 -30.94
C TYR A 59 -13.91 29.13 -31.70
N GLU A 60 -13.87 30.37 -32.27
CA GLU A 60 -12.73 30.84 -33.09
C GLU A 60 -11.39 30.83 -32.32
N HIS A 61 -11.44 31.08 -31.03
CA HIS A 61 -10.25 31.00 -30.18
C HIS A 61 -9.68 29.58 -30.12
N GLY A 62 -10.52 28.60 -29.83
CA GLY A 62 -10.11 27.19 -29.82
C GLY A 62 -9.65 26.68 -31.18
N PHE A 63 -10.32 27.13 -32.27
CA PHE A 63 -9.92 26.80 -33.61
C PHE A 63 -8.54 27.41 -33.97
N ARG A 64 -8.30 28.66 -33.61
CA ARG A 64 -7.00 29.32 -33.82
C ARG A 64 -5.87 28.58 -33.11
N GLU A 65 -6.09 28.15 -31.86
CA GLU A 65 -5.09 27.38 -31.16
C GLU A 65 -4.81 26.01 -31.82
N ILE A 66 -5.81 25.39 -32.48
CA ILE A 66 -5.61 24.16 -33.25
C ILE A 66 -4.73 24.44 -34.47
N VAL A 67 -5.02 25.55 -35.22
CA VAL A 67 -4.24 25.98 -36.36
C VAL A 67 -2.79 26.28 -35.95
N ASP A 68 -2.60 27.14 -34.95
CA ASP A 68 -1.28 27.58 -34.48
C ASP A 68 -0.42 26.38 -34.05
N ARG A 69 -1.03 25.39 -33.37
CA ARG A 69 -0.35 24.18 -32.94
C ARG A 69 0.20 23.34 -34.11
N HIS A 70 -0.59 23.15 -35.14
CA HIS A 70 -0.16 22.40 -36.35
C HIS A 70 0.88 23.16 -37.15
N ILE A 71 0.70 24.46 -37.36
CA ILE A 71 1.66 25.32 -38.07
C ILE A 71 3.00 25.38 -37.31
N ALA A 72 2.98 25.54 -35.99
CA ALA A 72 4.21 25.51 -35.18
C ALA A 72 4.94 24.16 -35.30
N MET A 73 4.20 23.04 -35.32
CA MET A 73 4.79 21.69 -35.50
C MET A 73 5.44 21.57 -36.88
N ILE A 74 4.80 22.05 -37.94
CA ILE A 74 5.35 22.05 -39.32
C ILE A 74 6.66 22.85 -39.37
N HIS A 75 6.67 24.06 -38.81
CA HIS A 75 7.86 24.87 -38.78
C HIS A 75 9.01 24.31 -37.94
N GLY A 76 8.68 23.62 -36.86
CA GLY A 76 9.69 23.06 -35.97
C GLY A 76 10.26 21.71 -36.39
N ALA A 77 9.42 20.82 -36.95
CA ALA A 77 9.82 19.43 -37.18
C ALA A 77 10.11 19.08 -38.66
N VAL A 78 9.57 19.87 -39.62
CA VAL A 78 9.69 19.53 -41.06
C VAL A 78 10.83 20.33 -41.71
N ASP A 79 11.63 19.63 -42.55
CA ASP A 79 12.70 20.25 -43.34
C ASP A 79 12.15 21.43 -44.20
N SER A 80 12.87 22.56 -44.22
CA SER A 80 12.45 23.78 -44.89
C SER A 80 12.05 23.57 -46.35
N ARG A 81 12.71 22.65 -47.04
CA ARG A 81 12.46 22.33 -48.48
C ARG A 81 11.12 21.62 -48.70
N LYS A 82 10.53 20.99 -47.70
CA LYS A 82 9.26 20.25 -47.77
C LYS A 82 8.10 21.05 -47.15
N ARG A 83 8.36 22.21 -46.54
CA ARG A 83 7.34 22.97 -45.77
C ARG A 83 6.24 23.54 -46.68
N ASP A 84 6.62 24.19 -47.77
CA ASP A 84 5.66 24.86 -48.68
C ASP A 84 4.73 23.82 -49.32
N GLU A 85 5.26 22.65 -49.73
CA GLU A 85 4.45 21.55 -50.25
C GLU A 85 3.49 21.03 -49.18
N LEU A 86 3.95 20.83 -47.93
CA LEU A 86 3.10 20.37 -46.87
C LEU A 86 2.02 21.40 -46.48
N LEU A 87 2.36 22.69 -46.39
CA LEU A 87 1.40 23.73 -46.10
C LEU A 87 0.29 23.79 -47.18
N SER A 88 0.62 23.63 -48.44
CA SER A 88 -0.39 23.57 -49.51
C SER A 88 -1.39 22.41 -49.38
N LEU A 89 -1.03 21.34 -48.64
CA LEU A 89 -1.90 20.20 -48.33
C LEU A 89 -2.68 20.40 -47.04
N VAL A 90 -2.09 21.10 -46.05
CA VAL A 90 -2.66 21.24 -44.68
C VAL A 90 -3.64 22.42 -44.61
N GLU A 91 -3.33 23.56 -45.25
CA GLU A 91 -4.18 24.76 -45.22
C GLU A 91 -5.61 24.49 -45.69
N PRO A 92 -5.85 23.78 -46.83
CA PRO A 92 -7.23 23.45 -47.25
C PRO A 92 -7.99 22.61 -46.24
N LEU A 93 -7.30 21.72 -45.49
CA LEU A 93 -7.93 20.90 -44.44
C LEU A 93 -8.30 21.76 -43.22
N LEU A 94 -7.47 22.72 -42.86
CA LEU A 94 -7.76 23.67 -41.78
C LEU A 94 -8.94 24.58 -42.13
N ASP A 95 -8.99 25.06 -43.39
CA ASP A 95 -10.10 25.88 -43.91
C ASP A 95 -11.42 25.07 -43.92
N GLU A 96 -11.37 23.81 -44.36
CA GLU A 96 -12.53 22.91 -44.32
C GLU A 96 -13.02 22.72 -42.90
N LEU A 97 -12.12 22.48 -41.93
CA LEU A 97 -12.44 22.33 -40.50
C LEU A 97 -13.07 23.61 -39.93
N GLY A 98 -12.52 24.79 -40.29
CA GLY A 98 -13.06 26.09 -39.89
C GLY A 98 -14.49 26.31 -40.42
N ASN A 99 -14.74 25.92 -41.69
CA ASN A 99 -16.08 25.97 -42.26
C ASN A 99 -17.06 25.01 -41.55
N ILE A 100 -16.62 23.84 -41.09
CA ILE A 100 -17.45 22.93 -40.35
C ILE A 100 -17.80 23.55 -38.98
N PHE A 101 -16.86 24.10 -38.23
CA PHE A 101 -17.14 24.78 -36.96
C PHE A 101 -18.12 25.95 -37.14
N LYS A 102 -17.94 26.73 -38.21
CA LYS A 102 -18.87 27.80 -38.54
C LYS A 102 -20.27 27.27 -38.85
N GLY A 103 -20.38 26.17 -39.58
CA GLY A 103 -21.64 25.48 -39.84
C GLY A 103 -22.33 25.02 -38.56
N VAL A 104 -21.61 24.37 -37.65
CA VAL A 104 -22.10 23.95 -36.34
C VAL A 104 -22.59 25.15 -35.51
N SER A 105 -21.85 26.26 -35.49
CA SER A 105 -22.23 27.50 -34.78
C SER A 105 -23.51 28.12 -35.32
N LEU A 106 -23.72 28.09 -36.65
CA LEU A 106 -24.92 28.61 -37.27
C LEU A 106 -26.16 27.74 -37.05
N ILE A 107 -26.00 26.42 -37.18
CA ILE A 107 -27.09 25.44 -37.03
C ILE A 107 -27.41 25.19 -35.59
N LYS A 108 -26.45 25.37 -34.67
CA LYS A 108 -26.51 25.07 -33.24
C LYS A 108 -26.84 23.60 -32.95
N ASP A 109 -26.37 22.70 -33.80
CA ASP A 109 -26.51 21.25 -33.65
C ASP A 109 -25.20 20.55 -33.96
N LEU A 110 -24.91 19.48 -33.18
CA LEU A 110 -23.72 18.66 -33.32
C LEU A 110 -24.12 17.18 -33.36
N SER A 111 -24.41 16.69 -34.55
CA SER A 111 -24.68 15.27 -34.72
C SER A 111 -23.40 14.44 -34.45
N VAL A 112 -23.57 13.17 -34.11
CA VAL A 112 -22.47 12.20 -33.95
C VAL A 112 -21.59 12.17 -35.18
N LYS A 113 -22.19 12.13 -36.38
CA LYS A 113 -21.49 12.17 -37.69
C LYS A 113 -20.63 13.41 -37.83
N THR A 114 -21.18 14.59 -37.48
CA THR A 114 -20.44 15.86 -37.53
C THR A 114 -19.26 15.88 -36.60
N LEU A 115 -19.47 15.36 -35.36
CA LEU A 115 -18.40 15.24 -34.38
C LEU A 115 -17.31 14.28 -34.86
N ASP A 116 -17.68 13.11 -35.37
CA ASP A 116 -16.73 12.13 -35.95
C ASP A 116 -15.91 12.76 -37.10
N THR A 117 -16.54 13.54 -37.92
CA THR A 117 -15.85 14.30 -38.99
C THR A 117 -14.85 15.29 -38.42
N ILE A 118 -15.26 16.11 -37.42
CA ILE A 118 -14.39 17.10 -36.78
C ILE A 118 -13.16 16.44 -36.15
N VAL A 119 -13.36 15.41 -35.34
CA VAL A 119 -12.24 14.77 -34.64
C VAL A 119 -11.26 14.08 -35.63
N SER A 120 -11.74 13.63 -36.79
CA SER A 120 -10.88 12.99 -37.80
C SER A 120 -9.76 13.90 -38.33
N TYR A 121 -9.92 15.23 -38.24
CA TYR A 121 -8.89 16.16 -38.70
C TYR A 121 -7.60 16.05 -37.86
N GLY A 122 -7.68 15.67 -36.61
CA GLY A 122 -6.52 15.47 -35.75
C GLY A 122 -5.53 14.47 -36.37
N GLU A 123 -6.00 13.30 -36.72
CA GLU A 123 -5.18 12.22 -37.30
C GLU A 123 -4.81 12.51 -38.76
N ARG A 124 -5.73 13.12 -39.54
CA ARG A 124 -5.45 13.52 -40.93
C ARG A 124 -4.27 14.51 -41.02
N LEU A 125 -4.29 15.54 -40.17
CA LEU A 125 -3.23 16.57 -40.12
C LEU A 125 -1.93 15.96 -39.56
N SER A 126 -1.99 15.22 -38.45
CA SER A 126 -0.82 14.60 -37.86
C SER A 126 -0.11 13.66 -38.80
N SER A 127 -0.85 12.76 -39.48
CA SER A 127 -0.26 11.79 -40.43
C SER A 127 0.42 12.46 -41.65
N LEU A 128 -0.14 13.55 -42.16
CA LEU A 128 0.50 14.35 -43.22
C LEU A 128 1.83 14.94 -42.71
N ILE A 129 1.85 15.52 -41.52
CA ILE A 129 3.07 16.09 -40.93
C ILE A 129 4.14 14.99 -40.76
N VAL A 130 3.78 13.87 -40.12
CA VAL A 130 4.70 12.74 -39.85
C VAL A 130 5.25 12.17 -41.17
N SER A 131 4.44 12.08 -42.22
CA SER A 131 4.88 11.56 -43.52
C SER A 131 5.94 12.46 -44.18
N ARG A 132 6.02 13.74 -43.82
CA ARG A 132 7.04 14.66 -44.33
C ARG A 132 8.26 14.80 -43.42
N VAL A 133 8.11 14.49 -42.15
CA VAL A 133 9.22 14.39 -41.18
C VAL A 133 10.11 13.18 -41.47
N ILE A 134 9.50 12.02 -41.76
CA ILE A 134 10.22 10.77 -42.05
C ILE A 134 10.65 10.74 -43.53
N ASP A 135 11.93 10.50 -43.78
CA ASP A 135 12.46 10.48 -45.13
C ASP A 135 12.03 9.24 -45.90
N GLY A 136 11.52 9.45 -47.12
CA GLY A 136 11.02 8.38 -47.99
C GLY A 136 9.69 7.75 -47.56
N ALA A 137 8.95 8.39 -46.63
CA ALA A 137 7.63 7.91 -46.24
C ALA A 137 6.54 8.31 -47.22
N GLU A 138 5.62 7.38 -47.49
CA GLU A 138 4.41 7.56 -48.29
C GLU A 138 3.19 7.71 -47.37
N HIS A 139 2.29 8.63 -47.67
CA HIS A 139 1.06 8.87 -46.91
C HIS A 139 -0.10 8.05 -47.48
N TYR A 140 -0.81 7.30 -46.59
CA TYR A 140 -1.98 6.52 -46.92
C TYR A 140 -3.16 6.95 -46.06
N ASP A 141 -4.33 7.19 -46.65
CA ASP A 141 -5.54 7.56 -45.91
C ASP A 141 -6.32 6.31 -45.49
N SER A 142 -6.40 6.04 -44.19
CA SER A 142 -7.05 4.83 -43.61
C SER A 142 -8.53 4.72 -43.99
N ARG A 143 -9.24 5.82 -44.24
CA ARG A 143 -10.65 5.82 -44.67
C ARG A 143 -10.88 5.12 -45.99
N ARG A 144 -9.85 4.99 -46.82
CA ARG A 144 -9.94 4.30 -48.11
C ARG A 144 -10.07 2.80 -47.95
N PHE A 145 -9.51 2.22 -46.88
CA PHE A 145 -9.42 0.77 -46.73
C PHE A 145 -9.99 0.24 -45.42
N ILE A 146 -10.10 1.03 -44.33
CA ILE A 146 -10.79 0.58 -43.10
C ILE A 146 -12.26 0.94 -43.25
N LYS A 147 -13.10 -0.12 -43.28
CA LYS A 147 -14.54 0.03 -43.47
C LYS A 147 -15.30 -0.41 -42.21
N THR A 148 -16.31 0.36 -41.86
CA THR A 148 -17.23 0.05 -40.77
C THR A 148 -18.64 -0.17 -41.27
N GLN A 149 -19.43 -0.85 -40.44
CA GLN A 149 -20.87 -1.02 -40.64
C GLN A 149 -21.60 -0.75 -39.33
N MET A 150 -22.82 -0.23 -39.42
CA MET A 150 -23.67 0.02 -38.25
C MET A 150 -24.24 -1.28 -37.72
N GLN A 151 -23.95 -1.60 -36.45
CA GLN A 151 -24.54 -2.77 -35.78
C GLN A 151 -24.88 -2.38 -34.32
N CYS A 152 -26.12 -2.63 -33.90
CA CYS A 152 -26.62 -2.29 -32.57
C CYS A 152 -26.32 -0.85 -32.12
N GLY A 153 -26.42 0.13 -33.05
CA GLY A 153 -26.17 1.54 -32.76
C GLY A 153 -24.71 1.96 -32.66
N LYS A 154 -23.76 1.09 -33.03
CA LYS A 154 -22.31 1.38 -33.05
C LYS A 154 -21.71 0.99 -34.41
N HIS A 155 -20.68 1.75 -34.82
CA HIS A 155 -19.86 1.40 -35.97
C HIS A 155 -18.87 0.30 -35.58
N ILE A 156 -18.96 -0.86 -36.28
CA ILE A 156 -18.08 -2.02 -36.09
C ILE A 156 -17.29 -2.23 -37.38
N VAL A 157 -16.02 -2.62 -37.27
CA VAL A 157 -15.15 -2.88 -38.42
C VAL A 157 -15.67 -4.11 -39.20
N ASP A 158 -15.85 -3.90 -40.51
CA ASP A 158 -16.05 -5.01 -41.42
C ASP A 158 -14.68 -5.55 -41.83
N PHE A 159 -14.27 -6.62 -41.18
CA PHE A 159 -12.96 -7.26 -41.38
C PHE A 159 -12.78 -7.87 -42.77
N GLU A 160 -13.83 -8.41 -43.38
CA GLU A 160 -13.73 -9.01 -44.70
C GLU A 160 -13.36 -7.97 -45.75
N GLU A 161 -14.15 -6.92 -45.81
CA GLU A 161 -13.94 -5.84 -46.79
C GLU A 161 -12.65 -5.05 -46.47
N THR A 162 -12.40 -4.78 -45.23
CA THR A 162 -11.17 -4.08 -44.75
C THR A 162 -9.92 -4.87 -45.14
N ASN A 163 -9.86 -6.17 -44.89
CA ASN A 163 -8.71 -7.00 -45.21
C ASN A 163 -8.46 -7.05 -46.72
N ARG A 164 -9.54 -7.13 -47.50
CA ARG A 164 -9.49 -7.15 -48.95
C ARG A 164 -8.88 -5.83 -49.49
N LEU A 165 -9.35 -4.68 -48.97
CA LEU A 165 -8.90 -3.35 -49.38
C LEU A 165 -7.48 -3.03 -48.94
N VAL A 166 -7.12 -3.45 -47.71
CA VAL A 166 -5.76 -3.29 -47.17
C VAL A 166 -4.76 -4.07 -48.02
N LYS A 167 -5.03 -5.35 -48.34
CA LYS A 167 -4.15 -6.15 -49.18
C LYS A 167 -3.98 -5.56 -50.56
N ALA A 168 -5.04 -5.01 -51.14
CA ALA A 168 -4.97 -4.37 -52.47
C ALA A 168 -4.19 -3.02 -52.40
N GLY A 169 -4.42 -2.21 -51.35
CA GLY A 169 -3.82 -0.87 -51.20
C GLY A 169 -2.34 -0.89 -50.87
N PHE A 170 -1.83 -1.98 -50.27
CA PHE A 170 -0.41 -2.12 -49.91
C PHE A 170 0.31 -3.13 -50.85
N ASN A 171 -0.11 -3.28 -52.10
CA ASN A 171 0.54 -4.07 -53.11
C ASN A 171 0.91 -3.20 -54.34
N PRO A 172 2.21 -2.88 -54.58
CA PRO A 172 3.38 -3.32 -53.82
C PRO A 172 3.51 -2.65 -52.43
N LEU A 173 4.11 -3.38 -51.47
CA LEU A 173 4.35 -2.86 -50.13
C LEU A 173 5.40 -1.75 -50.14
N PRO A 174 5.10 -0.52 -49.69
CA PRO A 174 6.08 0.55 -49.63
C PRO A 174 7.12 0.28 -48.51
N ARG A 175 8.29 0.91 -48.62
CA ARG A 175 9.31 0.80 -47.56
C ARG A 175 8.82 1.37 -46.23
N ILE A 176 8.20 2.56 -46.28
CA ILE A 176 7.64 3.25 -45.12
C ILE A 176 6.29 3.84 -45.52
N ALA A 177 5.22 3.38 -44.93
CA ALA A 177 3.87 3.94 -45.09
C ALA A 177 3.45 4.64 -43.81
N VAL A 178 2.94 5.87 -43.88
CA VAL A 178 2.34 6.59 -42.75
C VAL A 178 0.82 6.61 -42.91
N VAL A 179 0.12 6.14 -41.90
CA VAL A 179 -1.34 5.96 -41.90
C VAL A 179 -1.95 6.69 -40.70
N PRO A 180 -3.01 7.50 -40.86
CA PRO A 180 -3.76 8.04 -39.74
C PRO A 180 -4.47 6.90 -39.02
N GLY A 181 -4.30 6.82 -37.68
CA GLY A 181 -5.04 5.90 -36.82
C GLY A 181 -6.47 6.37 -36.58
N PHE A 182 -7.25 5.61 -35.77
CA PHE A 182 -8.54 6.00 -35.24
C PHE A 182 -9.68 6.15 -36.26
N ILE A 183 -9.41 6.66 -37.44
CA ILE A 183 -10.41 7.04 -38.47
C ILE A 183 -10.68 5.92 -39.47
N ALA A 184 -11.94 5.83 -39.89
CA ALA A 184 -12.46 4.84 -40.83
C ALA A 184 -13.56 5.49 -41.70
N SER A 185 -14.20 4.73 -42.58
CA SER A 185 -15.43 5.14 -43.23
C SER A 185 -16.49 4.06 -43.24
N ASP A 186 -17.76 4.47 -43.22
CA ASP A 186 -18.90 3.57 -43.36
C ASP A 186 -18.91 2.97 -44.80
N LYS A 187 -19.08 1.65 -44.91
CA LYS A 187 -19.02 0.96 -46.21
C LYS A 187 -20.20 1.28 -47.12
N SER A 188 -21.34 1.71 -46.58
CA SER A 188 -22.58 1.90 -47.33
C SER A 188 -22.65 3.31 -47.97
N ASN A 189 -22.18 4.34 -47.30
CA ASN A 189 -22.34 5.73 -47.70
C ASN A 189 -21.02 6.52 -47.77
N GLY A 190 -19.91 5.93 -47.30
CA GLY A 190 -18.59 6.58 -47.30
C GLY A 190 -18.38 7.64 -46.22
N ASP A 191 -19.35 7.82 -45.32
CA ASP A 191 -19.24 8.79 -44.23
C ASP A 191 -18.05 8.49 -43.31
N VAL A 192 -17.42 9.55 -42.81
CA VAL A 192 -16.32 9.41 -41.83
C VAL A 192 -16.86 8.84 -40.54
N THR A 193 -16.23 7.77 -40.08
CA THR A 193 -16.48 7.15 -38.80
C THR A 193 -15.20 7.03 -38.00
N ASN A 194 -15.29 6.81 -36.71
CA ASN A 194 -14.13 6.55 -35.88
C ASN A 194 -14.24 5.19 -35.14
N LEU A 195 -13.10 4.66 -34.71
CA LEU A 195 -12.97 3.38 -34.04
C LEU A 195 -13.11 3.49 -32.51
N GLY A 196 -13.51 4.66 -32.00
CA GLY A 196 -13.67 4.92 -30.59
C GLY A 196 -12.35 5.04 -29.83
N ARG A 197 -12.42 4.99 -28.50
CA ARG A 197 -11.25 5.13 -27.63
C ARG A 197 -10.18 4.09 -27.99
N GLY A 198 -8.90 4.52 -28.07
CA GLY A 198 -7.80 3.63 -28.45
C GLY A 198 -7.82 3.21 -29.93
N GLY A 199 -8.61 3.89 -30.79
CA GLY A 199 -8.80 3.53 -32.17
C GLY A 199 -7.52 3.52 -33.01
N SER A 200 -6.48 4.26 -32.65
CA SER A 200 -5.18 4.21 -33.34
C SER A 200 -4.44 2.91 -33.07
N ASP A 201 -4.50 2.38 -31.84
CA ASP A 201 -3.96 1.05 -31.50
C ASP A 201 -4.72 -0.03 -32.30
N TYR A 202 -6.04 0.12 -32.35
CA TYR A 202 -6.91 -0.80 -33.11
C TYR A 202 -6.64 -0.74 -34.62
N THR A 203 -6.45 0.45 -35.20
CA THR A 203 -6.01 0.59 -36.58
C THR A 203 -4.73 -0.17 -36.88
N ALA A 204 -3.72 -0.04 -35.99
CA ALA A 204 -2.44 -0.73 -36.12
C ALA A 204 -2.59 -2.27 -36.06
N ALA A 205 -3.44 -2.77 -35.15
CA ALA A 205 -3.72 -4.19 -35.05
C ALA A 205 -4.46 -4.74 -36.30
N ILE A 206 -5.42 -3.98 -36.84
CA ILE A 206 -6.13 -4.32 -38.10
C ILE A 206 -5.12 -4.44 -39.26
N LEU A 207 -4.24 -3.45 -39.42
CA LEU A 207 -3.22 -3.46 -40.49
C LEU A 207 -2.21 -4.59 -40.27
N ALA A 208 -1.74 -4.81 -39.04
CA ALA A 208 -0.85 -5.91 -38.72
C ALA A 208 -1.45 -7.27 -39.13
N THR A 209 -2.72 -7.46 -38.76
CA THR A 209 -3.45 -8.71 -39.08
C THR A 209 -3.71 -8.86 -40.58
N ALA A 210 -4.15 -7.79 -41.26
CA ALA A 210 -4.48 -7.87 -42.67
C ALA A 210 -3.25 -8.16 -43.56
N LEU A 211 -2.07 -7.71 -43.15
CA LEU A 211 -0.82 -7.82 -43.90
C LEU A 211 0.14 -8.88 -43.38
N ASP A 212 -0.30 -9.71 -42.42
CA ASP A 212 0.51 -10.77 -41.81
C ASP A 212 1.87 -10.22 -41.32
N ALA A 213 1.82 -9.15 -40.52
CA ALA A 213 3.01 -8.50 -39.97
C ALA A 213 3.79 -9.47 -39.04
N SER A 214 5.13 -9.33 -39.01
CA SER A 214 6.00 -10.09 -38.13
C SER A 214 5.82 -9.71 -36.66
N GLN A 215 5.44 -8.44 -36.39
CA GLN A 215 5.15 -7.91 -35.07
C GLN A 215 4.40 -6.58 -35.15
N LEU A 216 3.71 -6.24 -34.06
CA LEU A 216 3.10 -4.94 -33.80
C LEU A 216 3.86 -4.26 -32.67
N GLU A 217 4.37 -3.06 -32.88
CA GLU A 217 5.01 -2.25 -31.83
C GLU A 217 4.11 -1.04 -31.48
N ILE A 218 3.78 -0.90 -30.18
CA ILE A 218 3.03 0.24 -29.65
C ILE A 218 3.99 1.11 -28.86
N TRP A 219 4.29 2.27 -29.42
CA TRP A 219 5.17 3.27 -28.84
C TRP A 219 4.37 4.31 -28.07
N THR A 220 4.68 4.45 -26.78
CA THR A 220 3.96 5.30 -25.82
C THR A 220 4.96 6.05 -24.93
N ASP A 221 4.51 6.62 -23.80
CA ASP A 221 5.31 7.38 -22.83
C ASP A 221 5.70 6.57 -21.58
N VAL A 222 5.47 5.26 -21.60
CA VAL A 222 5.86 4.35 -20.50
C VAL A 222 6.77 3.25 -21.02
N ASP A 223 7.67 2.72 -20.15
CA ASP A 223 8.65 1.70 -20.53
C ASP A 223 8.03 0.31 -20.80
N GLY A 224 6.73 0.12 -20.57
CA GLY A 224 6.01 -1.13 -20.76
C GLY A 224 4.86 -1.27 -19.77
N PHE A 225 4.32 -2.48 -19.66
CA PHE A 225 3.42 -2.81 -18.57
C PHE A 225 4.20 -2.90 -17.26
N MET A 226 3.66 -2.26 -16.22
CA MET A 226 4.24 -2.26 -14.88
C MET A 226 3.51 -3.26 -13.99
N THR A 227 4.20 -3.81 -12.98
CA THR A 227 3.59 -4.70 -11.98
C THR A 227 2.47 -4.06 -11.18
N ALA A 228 2.45 -2.73 -11.10
CA ALA A 228 1.39 -1.88 -10.56
C ALA A 228 1.52 -0.45 -11.12
N ASP A 229 0.58 0.44 -10.79
CA ASP A 229 0.66 1.87 -11.17
C ASP A 229 1.86 2.54 -10.47
N PRO A 230 2.91 2.98 -11.19
CA PRO A 230 4.11 3.57 -10.59
C PRO A 230 3.84 4.90 -9.87
N ARG A 231 2.73 5.57 -10.17
CA ARG A 231 2.29 6.79 -9.46
C ARG A 231 1.82 6.50 -8.03
N VAL A 232 1.46 5.24 -7.75
CA VAL A 232 0.99 4.78 -6.43
C VAL A 232 2.07 3.96 -5.74
N ILE A 233 2.83 3.16 -6.50
CA ILE A 233 3.84 2.22 -6.01
C ILE A 233 5.18 2.52 -6.67
N ASN A 234 6.08 3.16 -5.94
CA ASN A 234 7.40 3.57 -6.45
C ASN A 234 8.33 2.39 -6.79
N THR A 235 8.07 1.20 -6.19
CA THR A 235 8.81 -0.03 -6.42
C THR A 235 8.25 -0.88 -7.56
N ALA A 236 7.24 -0.38 -8.29
CA ALA A 236 6.73 -1.06 -9.46
C ALA A 236 7.81 -1.12 -10.56
N TYR A 237 7.92 -2.25 -11.23
CA TYR A 237 8.89 -2.48 -12.30
C TYR A 237 8.22 -3.01 -13.56
N VAL A 238 8.91 -2.94 -14.69
CA VAL A 238 8.40 -3.36 -15.99
C VAL A 238 8.27 -4.89 -16.03
N ILE A 239 7.13 -5.35 -16.54
CA ILE A 239 6.87 -6.76 -16.81
C ILE A 239 7.42 -7.07 -18.21
N GLU A 240 8.44 -7.91 -18.29
CA GLU A 240 9.10 -8.21 -19.57
C GLU A 240 8.20 -8.98 -20.53
N ARG A 241 7.37 -9.91 -20.02
CA ARG A 241 6.52 -10.78 -20.83
C ARG A 241 5.12 -10.95 -20.21
N LEU A 242 4.11 -10.84 -21.06
CA LEU A 242 2.71 -11.11 -20.74
C LEU A 242 2.11 -12.03 -21.81
N SER A 243 1.13 -12.84 -21.43
CA SER A 243 0.22 -13.43 -22.41
C SER A 243 -0.78 -12.39 -22.92
N PHE A 244 -1.44 -12.69 -24.02
CA PHE A 244 -2.55 -11.85 -24.53
C PHE A 244 -3.69 -11.74 -23.52
N VAL A 245 -3.97 -12.81 -22.78
CA VAL A 245 -5.02 -12.83 -21.75
C VAL A 245 -4.62 -11.96 -20.56
N GLU A 246 -3.40 -12.09 -20.04
CA GLU A 246 -2.89 -11.28 -18.96
C GLU A 246 -2.90 -9.77 -19.30
N ALA A 247 -2.45 -9.43 -20.51
CA ALA A 247 -2.47 -8.03 -20.97
C ALA A 247 -3.89 -7.47 -21.08
N MET A 248 -4.84 -8.27 -21.58
CA MET A 248 -6.25 -7.91 -21.68
C MET A 248 -6.88 -7.69 -20.30
N GLU A 249 -6.61 -8.57 -19.35
CA GLU A 249 -7.12 -8.46 -17.97
C GLU A 249 -6.57 -7.21 -17.27
N LEU A 250 -5.25 -6.97 -17.35
CA LEU A 250 -4.65 -5.76 -16.77
C LEU A 250 -5.29 -4.49 -17.34
N CYS A 251 -5.54 -4.43 -18.64
CA CYS A 251 -6.15 -3.28 -19.27
C CYS A 251 -7.62 -3.09 -18.90
N ASN A 252 -8.38 -4.17 -18.78
CA ASN A 252 -9.79 -4.13 -18.37
C ASN A 252 -9.95 -3.55 -16.96
N PHE A 253 -9.02 -3.84 -16.06
CA PHE A 253 -9.02 -3.33 -14.68
C PHE A 253 -8.29 -2.01 -14.48
N GLY A 254 -7.85 -1.30 -15.55
CA GLY A 254 -7.41 0.09 -15.44
C GLY A 254 -5.99 0.39 -15.88
N ALA A 255 -5.19 -0.58 -16.28
CA ALA A 255 -3.89 -0.31 -16.90
C ALA A 255 -4.09 0.36 -18.27
N LYS A 256 -3.74 1.65 -18.37
CA LYS A 256 -3.97 2.47 -19.58
C LYS A 256 -2.80 2.37 -20.57
N VAL A 257 -2.33 1.17 -20.84
CA VAL A 257 -1.16 0.94 -21.71
C VAL A 257 -1.56 0.63 -23.14
N ILE A 258 -2.56 -0.25 -23.32
CA ILE A 258 -3.12 -0.62 -24.63
C ILE A 258 -4.63 -0.65 -24.53
N TYR A 259 -5.31 -0.39 -25.63
CA TYR A 259 -6.77 -0.56 -25.72
C TYR A 259 -7.13 -2.04 -25.88
N PRO A 260 -7.93 -2.67 -24.99
CA PRO A 260 -8.19 -4.11 -25.02
C PRO A 260 -8.66 -4.69 -26.38
N PRO A 261 -9.57 -4.02 -27.14
CA PRO A 261 -9.98 -4.49 -28.46
C PRO A 261 -8.85 -4.62 -29.48
N THR A 262 -7.70 -3.95 -29.25
CA THR A 262 -6.51 -4.05 -30.10
C THR A 262 -5.92 -5.47 -30.10
N ILE A 263 -6.07 -6.20 -28.99
CA ILE A 263 -5.49 -7.53 -28.81
C ILE A 263 -6.21 -8.56 -29.70
N TYR A 264 -7.53 -8.42 -29.86
CA TYR A 264 -8.37 -9.40 -30.56
C TYR A 264 -7.91 -9.73 -31.99
N PRO A 265 -7.64 -8.78 -32.93
CA PRO A 265 -7.22 -9.09 -34.27
C PRO A 265 -5.88 -9.85 -34.35
N VAL A 266 -4.91 -9.43 -33.55
CA VAL A 266 -3.54 -10.00 -33.58
C VAL A 266 -3.43 -11.33 -32.83
N PHE A 267 -4.27 -11.55 -31.83
CA PHE A 267 -4.34 -12.82 -31.10
C PHE A 267 -4.62 -14.01 -32.02
N HIS A 268 -5.61 -13.91 -32.92
CA HIS A 268 -5.98 -14.98 -33.83
C HIS A 268 -4.89 -15.37 -34.84
N LYS A 269 -3.93 -14.47 -35.09
CA LYS A 269 -2.79 -14.72 -35.96
C LYS A 269 -1.48 -14.90 -35.23
N ASN A 270 -1.53 -14.89 -33.93
CA ASN A 270 -0.36 -14.99 -33.04
C ASN A 270 0.74 -13.98 -33.37
N ILE A 271 0.34 -12.72 -33.69
CA ILE A 271 1.27 -11.64 -33.98
C ILE A 271 1.70 -11.02 -32.66
N PRO A 272 2.98 -11.08 -32.28
CA PRO A 272 3.45 -10.53 -31.01
C PRO A 272 3.31 -8.99 -30.97
N ILE A 273 2.94 -8.47 -29.78
CA ILE A 273 2.87 -7.03 -29.52
C ILE A 273 4.04 -6.63 -28.62
N PHE A 274 4.75 -5.58 -28.99
CA PHE A 274 5.75 -4.94 -28.13
C PHE A 274 5.25 -3.59 -27.66
N ILE A 275 5.29 -3.36 -26.36
CA ILE A 275 5.05 -2.04 -25.76
C ILE A 275 6.40 -1.39 -25.49
N LYS A 276 6.63 -0.20 -26.05
CA LYS A 276 7.91 0.50 -25.99
C LYS A 276 7.76 1.97 -25.67
N ASN A 277 8.80 2.57 -25.10
CA ASN A 277 8.82 3.99 -24.76
C ASN A 277 9.50 4.83 -25.85
N THR A 278 8.76 5.79 -26.41
CA THR A 278 9.29 6.72 -27.40
C THR A 278 10.42 7.60 -26.86
N PHE A 279 10.39 7.91 -25.54
CA PHE A 279 11.36 8.74 -24.86
C PHE A 279 12.56 7.95 -24.27
N ASN A 280 12.42 6.61 -24.22
CA ASN A 280 13.48 5.69 -23.79
C ASN A 280 13.51 4.45 -24.71
N PRO A 281 13.93 4.62 -26.00
CA PRO A 281 13.88 3.53 -26.98
C PRO A 281 14.80 2.33 -26.65
N SER A 282 15.78 2.52 -25.74
CA SER A 282 16.69 1.48 -25.28
C SER A 282 16.09 0.57 -24.21
N ALA A 283 14.98 0.97 -23.57
CA ALA A 283 14.28 0.11 -22.63
C ALA A 283 13.77 -1.15 -23.33
N PRO A 284 13.85 -2.33 -22.66
CA PRO A 284 13.43 -3.61 -23.26
C PRO A 284 11.95 -3.63 -23.63
N GLY A 285 11.10 -2.94 -22.87
CA GLY A 285 9.66 -2.92 -23.07
C GLY A 285 8.97 -4.16 -22.54
N THR A 286 7.71 -4.35 -22.94
CA THR A 286 6.93 -5.56 -22.63
C THR A 286 6.59 -6.30 -23.93
N LEU A 287 6.91 -7.57 -24.00
CA LEU A 287 6.47 -8.49 -25.05
C LEU A 287 5.16 -9.14 -24.64
N ILE A 288 4.14 -9.04 -25.51
CA ILE A 288 2.87 -9.75 -25.37
C ILE A 288 2.80 -10.82 -26.47
N SER A 289 2.72 -12.10 -26.09
CA SER A 289 2.68 -13.23 -27.01
C SER A 289 1.99 -14.44 -26.38
N GLU A 290 1.63 -15.43 -27.19
CA GLU A 290 1.06 -16.70 -26.71
C GLU A 290 2.12 -17.56 -25.98
N ASP A 291 3.38 -17.51 -26.43
CA ASP A 291 4.48 -18.27 -25.86
C ASP A 291 5.02 -17.62 -24.58
N ASN A 292 4.57 -18.14 -23.44
CA ASN A 292 5.03 -17.78 -22.10
C ASN A 292 6.01 -18.80 -21.50
N SER A 293 6.55 -19.74 -22.27
CA SER A 293 7.38 -20.86 -21.80
C SER A 293 8.66 -20.42 -21.08
N HIS A 294 9.12 -19.18 -21.24
CA HIS A 294 10.28 -18.59 -20.58
C HIS A 294 9.93 -17.53 -19.53
N ALA A 295 8.65 -17.35 -19.21
CA ALA A 295 8.28 -16.47 -18.13
C ALA A 295 8.68 -17.12 -16.79
N GLU A 296 9.52 -16.46 -15.99
CA GLU A 296 9.79 -16.86 -14.61
C GLU A 296 8.46 -17.17 -13.93
N GLY A 297 8.37 -18.32 -13.26
CA GLY A 297 7.13 -18.92 -12.74
C GLY A 297 6.38 -18.15 -11.68
N LYS A 298 6.34 -16.82 -11.74
CA LYS A 298 5.55 -15.96 -10.85
C LYS A 298 4.06 -16.19 -11.14
N ALA A 299 3.33 -16.55 -10.10
CA ALA A 299 1.88 -16.82 -10.20
C ALA A 299 1.08 -15.57 -10.58
N ILE A 300 1.55 -14.39 -10.16
CA ILE A 300 0.94 -13.08 -10.43
C ILE A 300 1.92 -12.24 -11.25
N LYS A 301 1.40 -11.62 -12.32
CA LYS A 301 2.16 -10.73 -13.20
C LYS A 301 1.97 -9.26 -12.87
N GLY A 302 0.74 -8.86 -12.50
CA GLY A 302 0.46 -7.46 -12.21
C GLY A 302 -0.77 -7.25 -11.35
N ILE A 303 -0.86 -6.02 -10.83
CA ILE A 303 -2.01 -5.52 -10.07
C ILE A 303 -2.56 -4.32 -10.83
N SER A 304 -3.87 -4.31 -11.04
CA SER A 304 -4.56 -3.19 -11.66
C SER A 304 -5.73 -2.73 -10.80
N SER A 305 -6.18 -1.47 -10.97
CA SER A 305 -7.29 -0.95 -10.18
C SER A 305 -8.14 0.06 -10.92
N ILE A 306 -9.43 0.07 -10.59
CA ILE A 306 -10.42 1.06 -10.99
C ILE A 306 -10.84 1.83 -9.75
N ASN A 307 -10.50 3.11 -9.68
CA ASN A 307 -10.80 3.99 -8.54
C ASN A 307 -12.15 4.71 -8.64
N ASP A 308 -12.95 4.38 -9.64
CA ASP A 308 -14.26 4.94 -9.95
C ASP A 308 -15.27 3.80 -10.00
N THR A 309 -15.61 3.24 -8.84
CA THR A 309 -16.47 2.08 -8.70
C THR A 309 -17.66 2.40 -7.81
N CYS A 310 -18.86 2.07 -8.29
CA CYS A 310 -20.09 2.01 -7.51
C CYS A 310 -20.64 0.59 -7.57
N LEU A 311 -20.92 -0.03 -6.43
CA LEU A 311 -21.64 -1.29 -6.35
C LEU A 311 -23.15 -1.04 -6.32
N ILE A 312 -23.89 -1.75 -7.15
CA ILE A 312 -25.34 -1.79 -7.12
C ILE A 312 -25.76 -3.18 -6.70
N THR A 313 -26.55 -3.26 -5.63
CA THR A 313 -27.07 -4.52 -5.09
C THR A 313 -28.59 -4.56 -5.23
N LEU A 314 -29.06 -5.59 -5.91
CA LEU A 314 -30.47 -5.96 -5.97
C LEU A 314 -30.71 -7.06 -4.95
N SER A 315 -31.64 -6.87 -4.02
CA SER A 315 -31.90 -7.80 -2.93
C SER A 315 -33.38 -8.14 -2.83
N GLY A 316 -33.72 -9.41 -2.61
CA GLY A 316 -35.09 -9.85 -2.38
C GLY A 316 -35.20 -11.37 -2.20
N MET A 317 -35.95 -11.80 -1.20
CA MET A 317 -36.22 -13.23 -0.97
C MET A 317 -37.05 -13.88 -2.10
N GLY A 318 -37.85 -13.09 -2.82
CA GLY A 318 -38.60 -13.57 -3.99
C GLY A 318 -37.76 -13.83 -5.23
N MET A 319 -36.45 -13.52 -5.19
CA MET A 319 -35.52 -13.80 -6.28
C MET A 319 -35.05 -15.25 -6.29
N VAL A 320 -35.13 -15.96 -5.17
CA VAL A 320 -34.57 -17.30 -4.98
C VAL A 320 -35.29 -18.31 -5.87
N GLY A 321 -34.55 -18.97 -6.75
CA GLY A 321 -35.09 -19.96 -7.70
C GLY A 321 -35.89 -19.39 -8.89
N VAL A 322 -35.92 -18.06 -9.04
CA VAL A 322 -36.65 -17.41 -10.16
C VAL A 322 -35.75 -17.27 -11.39
N ILE A 323 -36.10 -17.93 -12.44
CA ILE A 323 -35.36 -17.91 -13.71
C ILE A 323 -35.55 -16.55 -14.39
N GLY A 324 -34.41 -15.98 -14.86
CA GLY A 324 -34.43 -14.79 -15.73
C GLY A 324 -34.22 -13.45 -15.05
N ILE A 325 -34.05 -13.37 -13.72
CA ILE A 325 -33.76 -12.10 -13.00
C ILE A 325 -32.50 -11.43 -13.56
N ASN A 326 -31.40 -12.20 -13.70
CA ASN A 326 -30.15 -11.65 -14.25
C ASN A 326 -30.31 -11.17 -15.69
N SER A 327 -31.11 -11.88 -16.51
CA SER A 327 -31.43 -11.44 -17.88
C SER A 327 -32.12 -10.06 -17.88
N ARG A 328 -33.10 -9.86 -17.01
CA ARG A 328 -33.79 -8.57 -16.87
C ARG A 328 -32.85 -7.45 -16.45
N ILE A 329 -32.01 -7.70 -15.42
CA ILE A 329 -31.01 -6.75 -14.93
C ILE A 329 -30.11 -6.29 -16.07
N PHE A 330 -29.37 -7.22 -16.69
CA PHE A 330 -28.33 -6.87 -17.66
C PHE A 330 -28.91 -6.36 -18.98
N ASN A 331 -30.06 -6.87 -19.42
CA ASN A 331 -30.75 -6.34 -20.60
C ASN A 331 -31.19 -4.87 -20.40
N ARG A 332 -31.75 -4.56 -19.23
CA ARG A 332 -32.16 -3.19 -18.93
C ARG A 332 -30.98 -2.21 -18.88
N LEU A 333 -29.89 -2.62 -18.24
CA LEU A 333 -28.63 -1.82 -18.20
C LEU A 333 -28.04 -1.64 -19.60
N ALA A 334 -27.95 -2.70 -20.39
CA ALA A 334 -27.43 -2.67 -21.77
C ALA A 334 -28.24 -1.71 -22.67
N LYS A 335 -29.58 -1.77 -22.60
CA LYS A 335 -30.46 -0.84 -23.33
C LYS A 335 -30.29 0.63 -22.92
N SER A 336 -29.80 0.86 -21.73
CA SER A 336 -29.51 2.22 -21.21
C SER A 336 -28.05 2.65 -21.43
N GLY A 337 -27.24 1.83 -22.14
CA GLY A 337 -25.84 2.12 -22.44
C GLY A 337 -24.89 1.99 -21.24
N ILE A 338 -25.35 1.35 -20.15
CA ILE A 338 -24.55 1.18 -18.92
C ILE A 338 -23.68 -0.05 -19.00
N SER A 339 -22.36 0.12 -18.78
CA SER A 339 -21.37 -0.97 -18.77
C SER A 339 -21.18 -1.52 -17.36
N VAL A 340 -21.27 -2.85 -17.24
CA VAL A 340 -21.00 -3.60 -16.01
C VAL A 340 -19.63 -4.27 -16.15
N PHE A 341 -18.74 -4.10 -15.14
CA PHE A 341 -17.37 -4.64 -15.22
C PHE A 341 -17.03 -5.63 -14.11
N LEU A 342 -17.92 -5.85 -13.14
CA LEU A 342 -17.82 -6.91 -12.12
C LEU A 342 -19.23 -7.37 -11.77
N VAL A 343 -19.40 -8.69 -11.60
CA VAL A 343 -20.65 -9.29 -11.13
C VAL A 343 -20.30 -10.25 -10.00
N SER A 344 -21.00 -10.15 -8.90
CA SER A 344 -20.91 -11.06 -7.76
C SER A 344 -22.31 -11.47 -7.32
N GLN A 345 -22.56 -12.77 -7.28
CA GLN A 345 -23.83 -13.34 -6.85
C GLN A 345 -23.58 -14.43 -5.81
N ALA A 346 -24.26 -14.33 -4.67
CA ALA A 346 -24.22 -15.37 -3.66
C ALA A 346 -25.01 -16.60 -4.10
N SER A 347 -24.60 -17.78 -3.66
CA SER A 347 -25.27 -19.06 -3.97
C SER A 347 -26.73 -19.11 -3.50
N SER A 348 -27.12 -18.27 -2.54
CA SER A 348 -28.49 -18.15 -2.05
C SER A 348 -29.44 -17.45 -3.04
N GLU A 349 -28.93 -16.86 -4.12
CA GLU A 349 -29.67 -16.13 -5.16
C GLU A 349 -30.55 -14.97 -4.63
N ASN A 350 -30.49 -14.69 -3.34
CA ASN A 350 -31.29 -13.63 -2.71
C ASN A 350 -30.76 -12.21 -2.97
N ASN A 351 -29.56 -12.10 -3.52
CA ASN A 351 -28.99 -10.85 -3.98
C ASN A 351 -28.11 -11.04 -5.22
N THR A 352 -28.09 -10.01 -6.06
CA THR A 352 -27.13 -9.87 -7.17
C THR A 352 -26.48 -8.50 -7.05
N THR A 353 -25.14 -8.49 -6.97
CA THR A 353 -24.33 -7.28 -6.87
C THR A 353 -23.47 -7.13 -8.12
N PHE A 354 -23.39 -5.92 -8.65
CA PHE A 354 -22.54 -5.65 -9.81
C PHE A 354 -21.96 -4.24 -9.73
N ALA A 355 -20.82 -4.06 -10.39
CA ALA A 355 -20.09 -2.78 -10.40
C ALA A 355 -20.33 -2.01 -11.69
N VAL A 356 -20.56 -0.70 -11.53
CA VAL A 356 -20.66 0.29 -12.58
C VAL A 356 -19.77 1.51 -12.23
N ARG A 357 -19.56 2.42 -13.19
CA ARG A 357 -18.93 3.71 -12.91
C ARG A 357 -19.84 4.59 -12.05
N ASN A 358 -19.25 5.44 -11.20
CA ASN A 358 -20.04 6.36 -10.36
C ASN A 358 -20.98 7.27 -11.21
N ALA A 359 -20.55 7.69 -12.40
CA ALA A 359 -21.35 8.49 -13.32
C ALA A 359 -22.64 7.79 -13.77
N ASP A 360 -22.62 6.47 -13.87
CA ASP A 360 -23.77 5.67 -14.34
C ASP A 360 -24.68 5.20 -13.21
N ALA A 361 -24.24 5.34 -11.95
CA ALA A 361 -24.90 4.75 -10.78
C ALA A 361 -26.34 5.19 -10.60
N GLU A 362 -26.62 6.50 -10.71
CA GLU A 362 -27.97 7.04 -10.52
C GLU A 362 -28.93 6.60 -11.63
N LEU A 363 -28.43 6.62 -12.87
CA LEU A 363 -29.21 6.13 -14.01
C LEU A 363 -29.49 4.62 -13.88
N ALA A 364 -28.51 3.82 -13.47
CA ALA A 364 -28.66 2.39 -13.27
C ALA A 364 -29.74 2.06 -12.21
N VAL A 365 -29.68 2.70 -11.04
CA VAL A 365 -30.70 2.51 -9.99
C VAL A 365 -32.08 2.92 -10.49
N LYS A 366 -32.19 4.04 -11.21
CA LYS A 366 -33.45 4.51 -11.76
C LYS A 366 -34.08 3.51 -12.72
N VAL A 367 -33.30 3.07 -13.73
CA VAL A 367 -33.85 2.15 -14.76
C VAL A 367 -34.16 0.78 -14.21
N LEU A 368 -33.44 0.31 -13.19
CA LEU A 368 -33.73 -0.95 -12.51
C LEU A 368 -34.99 -0.84 -11.62
N ARG A 369 -35.19 0.27 -10.91
CA ARG A 369 -36.43 0.51 -10.14
C ARG A 369 -37.66 0.61 -11.06
N GLU A 370 -37.51 1.11 -12.26
CA GLU A 370 -38.56 1.11 -13.28
C GLU A 370 -38.83 -0.32 -13.76
N GLU A 371 -37.81 -1.10 -14.08
CA GLU A 371 -37.91 -2.49 -14.54
C GLU A 371 -38.59 -3.39 -13.49
N PHE A 372 -38.16 -3.28 -12.23
CA PHE A 372 -38.62 -4.13 -11.13
C PHE A 372 -39.70 -3.49 -10.27
N ARG A 373 -40.45 -2.49 -10.79
CA ARG A 373 -41.48 -1.77 -10.04
C ARG A 373 -42.56 -2.69 -9.47
N HIS A 374 -43.02 -3.68 -10.25
CA HIS A 374 -43.99 -4.66 -9.83
C HIS A 374 -43.45 -5.56 -8.72
N ASP A 375 -42.29 -6.13 -8.95
CA ASP A 375 -41.62 -7.07 -8.04
C ASP A 375 -41.32 -6.40 -6.67
N MET A 376 -41.01 -5.11 -6.69
CA MET A 376 -40.86 -4.31 -5.46
C MET A 376 -42.20 -4.05 -4.75
N ALA A 377 -43.25 -3.81 -5.53
CA ALA A 377 -44.62 -3.55 -4.97
C ALA A 377 -45.21 -4.79 -4.29
N VAL A 378 -44.92 -5.99 -4.79
CA VAL A 378 -45.39 -7.25 -4.20
C VAL A 378 -44.41 -7.83 -3.17
N GLY A 379 -43.24 -7.17 -2.96
CA GLY A 379 -42.27 -7.58 -1.94
C GLY A 379 -41.31 -8.68 -2.34
N GLU A 380 -41.29 -9.08 -3.63
CA GLU A 380 -40.34 -10.07 -4.14
C GLU A 380 -38.91 -9.52 -4.17
N ILE A 381 -38.75 -8.23 -4.50
CA ILE A 381 -37.51 -7.44 -4.38
C ILE A 381 -37.67 -6.44 -3.27
N SER A 382 -36.80 -6.50 -2.28
CA SER A 382 -36.85 -5.66 -1.09
C SER A 382 -36.09 -4.33 -1.28
N ALA A 383 -34.97 -4.33 -1.98
CA ALA A 383 -34.14 -3.15 -2.16
C ALA A 383 -33.32 -3.18 -3.46
N ILE A 384 -33.07 -1.96 -3.99
CA ILE A 384 -32.05 -1.68 -5.02
C ILE A 384 -31.23 -0.52 -4.49
N GLU A 385 -30.00 -0.83 -4.07
CA GLU A 385 -29.10 0.10 -3.37
C GLU A 385 -27.83 0.33 -4.16
N ALA A 386 -27.26 1.52 -4.02
CA ALA A 386 -25.97 1.89 -4.61
C ALA A 386 -25.00 2.31 -3.50
N GLU A 387 -23.82 1.68 -3.48
CA GLU A 387 -22.70 2.02 -2.59
C GLU A 387 -21.61 2.68 -3.41
N LYS A 388 -21.31 3.94 -3.11
CA LYS A 388 -20.32 4.79 -3.79
C LYS A 388 -19.00 4.80 -3.02
N ASP A 389 -18.01 5.53 -3.52
CA ASP A 389 -16.68 5.70 -2.90
C ASP A 389 -15.91 4.38 -2.74
N LEU A 390 -16.01 3.53 -3.74
CA LEU A 390 -15.35 2.24 -3.81
C LEU A 390 -14.27 2.19 -4.89
N ALA A 391 -13.39 1.21 -4.76
CA ALA A 391 -12.40 0.87 -5.77
C ALA A 391 -12.40 -0.64 -6.03
N THR A 392 -12.28 -1.01 -7.29
CA THR A 392 -12.07 -2.41 -7.70
C THR A 392 -10.57 -2.63 -7.91
N VAL A 393 -10.03 -3.68 -7.33
CA VAL A 393 -8.64 -4.10 -7.49
C VAL A 393 -8.63 -5.50 -8.10
N ALA A 394 -7.72 -5.74 -9.04
CA ALA A 394 -7.51 -7.07 -9.63
C ALA A 394 -6.04 -7.46 -9.56
N ILE A 395 -5.77 -8.69 -9.13
CA ILE A 395 -4.49 -9.36 -9.35
C ILE A 395 -4.62 -10.25 -10.58
N VAL A 396 -3.62 -10.22 -11.44
CA VAL A 396 -3.65 -10.88 -12.75
C VAL A 396 -2.44 -11.79 -12.94
N GLY A 397 -2.67 -13.00 -13.45
CA GLY A 397 -1.63 -13.96 -13.82
C GLY A 397 -2.22 -15.34 -14.16
N GLU A 398 -1.83 -15.93 -15.27
CA GLU A 398 -2.32 -17.24 -15.71
C GLU A 398 -1.83 -18.39 -14.82
N ASN A 399 -0.67 -18.27 -14.19
CA ASN A 399 -0.11 -19.32 -13.32
C ASN A 399 -0.82 -19.43 -11.96
N MET A 400 -1.81 -18.59 -11.66
CA MET A 400 -2.58 -18.69 -10.41
C MET A 400 -3.32 -20.03 -10.33
N LYS A 401 -3.85 -20.55 -11.46
CA LYS A 401 -4.57 -21.82 -11.56
C LYS A 401 -3.77 -23.03 -11.04
N HIS A 402 -2.45 -22.97 -11.19
CA HIS A 402 -1.56 -24.06 -10.80
C HIS A 402 -0.81 -23.79 -9.49
N THR A 403 -1.13 -22.69 -8.80
CA THR A 403 -0.46 -22.26 -7.57
C THR A 403 -1.45 -22.18 -6.41
N PRO A 404 -1.61 -23.28 -5.63
CA PRO A 404 -2.50 -23.27 -4.48
C PRO A 404 -2.12 -22.17 -3.46
N GLY A 405 -3.11 -21.59 -2.79
CA GLY A 405 -2.91 -20.64 -1.69
C GLY A 405 -2.88 -19.17 -2.10
N ILE A 406 -2.92 -18.80 -3.38
CA ILE A 406 -2.88 -17.40 -3.83
C ILE A 406 -4.04 -16.59 -3.23
N ALA A 407 -5.28 -17.07 -3.33
CA ALA A 407 -6.43 -16.39 -2.75
C ALA A 407 -6.31 -16.29 -1.22
N GLY A 408 -5.85 -17.34 -0.55
CA GLY A 408 -5.59 -17.33 0.89
C GLY A 408 -4.55 -16.27 1.29
N LYS A 409 -3.43 -16.18 0.56
CA LYS A 409 -2.39 -15.16 0.76
C LYS A 409 -2.95 -13.76 0.53
N LEU A 410 -3.72 -13.55 -0.55
CA LEU A 410 -4.32 -12.26 -0.87
C LEU A 410 -5.23 -11.76 0.26
N PHE A 411 -6.23 -12.55 0.66
CA PHE A 411 -7.20 -12.12 1.66
C PHE A 411 -6.59 -12.04 3.07
N ASN A 412 -5.61 -12.88 3.39
CA ASN A 412 -4.86 -12.77 4.65
C ASN A 412 -4.09 -11.44 4.74
N VAL A 413 -3.38 -11.06 3.70
CA VAL A 413 -2.63 -9.79 3.65
C VAL A 413 -3.55 -8.59 3.78
N LEU A 414 -4.70 -8.59 3.10
CA LEU A 414 -5.70 -7.53 3.22
C LEU A 414 -6.28 -7.46 4.65
N GLY A 415 -6.70 -8.60 5.21
CA GLY A 415 -7.29 -8.69 6.54
C GLY A 415 -6.35 -8.22 7.65
N ARG A 416 -5.09 -8.67 7.65
CA ARG A 416 -4.06 -8.24 8.62
C ARG A 416 -3.79 -6.75 8.59
N ASN A 417 -3.99 -6.12 7.44
CA ASN A 417 -3.84 -4.68 7.29
C ASN A 417 -5.16 -3.90 7.48
N GLY A 418 -6.21 -4.56 7.98
CA GLY A 418 -7.49 -3.94 8.28
C GLY A 418 -8.29 -3.50 7.06
N ILE A 419 -8.06 -4.13 5.91
CA ILE A 419 -8.75 -3.82 4.66
C ILE A 419 -9.91 -4.80 4.50
N ASN A 420 -11.14 -4.27 4.55
CA ASN A 420 -12.33 -5.06 4.32
C ASN A 420 -12.56 -5.27 2.83
N VAL A 421 -12.84 -6.50 2.42
CA VAL A 421 -13.27 -6.85 1.07
C VAL A 421 -14.80 -6.89 1.04
N ILE A 422 -15.41 -6.00 0.25
CA ILE A 422 -16.86 -5.82 0.19
C ILE A 422 -17.49 -6.84 -0.76
N ALA A 423 -16.87 -7.04 -1.93
CA ALA A 423 -17.27 -8.02 -2.92
C ALA A 423 -16.04 -8.62 -3.58
N CYS A 424 -16.13 -9.84 -4.08
CA CYS A 424 -15.06 -10.47 -4.87
C CYS A 424 -15.63 -11.31 -6.01
N ALA A 425 -14.83 -11.46 -7.07
CA ALA A 425 -15.13 -12.33 -8.20
C ALA A 425 -13.84 -13.01 -8.69
N GLN A 426 -13.94 -14.31 -8.95
CA GLN A 426 -12.89 -15.11 -9.58
C GLN A 426 -13.55 -16.02 -10.61
N GLY A 427 -13.14 -15.91 -11.87
CA GLY A 427 -13.63 -16.79 -12.93
C GLY A 427 -13.00 -18.18 -12.87
N ALA A 428 -13.62 -19.16 -13.52
CA ALA A 428 -13.11 -20.52 -13.60
C ALA A 428 -11.77 -20.63 -14.40
N SER A 429 -11.42 -19.61 -15.17
CA SER A 429 -10.10 -19.48 -15.81
C SER A 429 -8.97 -19.23 -14.81
N GLU A 430 -9.30 -18.69 -13.64
CA GLU A 430 -8.35 -18.31 -12.57
C GLU A 430 -7.24 -17.35 -13.03
N THR A 431 -7.46 -16.59 -14.10
CA THR A 431 -6.50 -15.63 -14.66
C THR A 431 -6.49 -14.30 -13.90
N ASN A 432 -7.57 -14.00 -13.17
CA ASN A 432 -7.65 -12.87 -12.27
C ASN A 432 -8.44 -13.20 -11.00
N ILE A 433 -8.12 -12.46 -9.92
CA ILE A 433 -8.99 -12.33 -8.74
C ILE A 433 -9.27 -10.85 -8.60
N SER A 434 -10.53 -10.45 -8.79
CA SER A 434 -10.99 -9.08 -8.64
C SER A 434 -11.80 -8.91 -7.36
N PHE A 435 -11.63 -7.82 -6.67
CA PHE A 435 -12.33 -7.53 -5.42
C PHE A 435 -12.55 -6.03 -5.24
N VAL A 436 -13.58 -5.70 -4.46
CA VAL A 436 -14.00 -4.31 -4.19
C VAL A 436 -13.72 -3.96 -2.74
N ILE A 437 -13.15 -2.77 -2.54
CA ILE A 437 -12.79 -2.20 -1.24
C ILE A 437 -13.23 -0.73 -1.17
N ALA A 438 -13.25 -0.15 0.04
CA ALA A 438 -13.42 1.28 0.20
C ALA A 438 -12.28 2.06 -0.48
N LEU A 439 -12.60 3.13 -1.19
CA LEU A 439 -11.64 3.95 -1.95
C LEU A 439 -10.49 4.47 -1.07
N GLY A 440 -10.79 4.87 0.19
CA GLY A 440 -9.77 5.31 1.14
C GLY A 440 -8.71 4.27 1.50
N SER A 441 -8.99 2.98 1.27
CA SER A 441 -8.05 1.87 1.50
C SER A 441 -7.24 1.48 0.26
N LEU A 442 -7.53 2.06 -0.91
CA LEU A 442 -6.94 1.62 -2.19
C LEU A 442 -5.41 1.67 -2.18
N ARG A 443 -4.83 2.80 -1.80
CA ARG A 443 -3.37 2.95 -1.78
C ARG A 443 -2.70 1.93 -0.86
N LYS A 444 -3.27 1.71 0.33
CA LYS A 444 -2.77 0.71 1.27
C LYS A 444 -2.89 -0.70 0.69
N ALA A 445 -4.03 -1.04 0.10
CA ALA A 445 -4.25 -2.34 -0.53
C ALA A 445 -3.23 -2.65 -1.63
N LEU A 446 -3.03 -1.71 -2.56
CA LEU A 446 -2.07 -1.87 -3.64
C LEU A 446 -0.65 -2.10 -3.11
N ASN A 447 -0.21 -1.33 -2.11
CA ASN A 447 1.12 -1.49 -1.51
C ASN A 447 1.30 -2.85 -0.81
N VAL A 448 0.33 -3.28 0.03
CA VAL A 448 0.47 -4.56 0.75
C VAL A 448 0.44 -5.77 -0.20
N ILE A 449 -0.35 -5.70 -1.27
CA ILE A 449 -0.39 -6.76 -2.28
C ILE A 449 0.93 -6.79 -3.05
N HIS A 450 1.40 -5.62 -3.52
CA HIS A 450 2.66 -5.54 -4.26
C HIS A 450 3.84 -6.02 -3.42
N ASP A 451 3.96 -5.57 -2.18
CA ASP A 451 4.97 -6.03 -1.23
C ASP A 451 4.92 -7.56 -1.09
N SER A 452 3.74 -8.12 -0.91
CA SER A 452 3.58 -9.56 -0.65
C SER A 452 3.81 -10.46 -1.84
N PHE A 453 3.57 -10.00 -3.06
CA PHE A 453 3.63 -10.85 -4.26
C PHE A 453 4.79 -10.55 -5.20
N PHE A 454 5.33 -9.32 -5.20
CA PHE A 454 6.37 -8.91 -6.12
C PHE A 454 7.71 -8.58 -5.45
N LEU A 455 7.66 -8.09 -4.20
CA LEU A 455 8.84 -7.82 -3.39
C LEU A 455 9.07 -8.92 -2.35
N SER A 456 8.56 -10.14 -2.60
CA SER A 456 8.57 -11.24 -1.65
C SER A 456 9.96 -11.71 -1.19
N GLU A 457 11.03 -11.13 -1.68
CA GLU A 457 12.38 -11.30 -1.14
C GLU A 457 12.59 -10.48 0.14
N SER A 458 11.80 -9.40 0.38
CA SER A 458 11.91 -8.61 1.61
C SER A 458 10.56 -8.18 2.19
N GLN A 459 10.41 -8.37 3.50
CA GLN A 459 9.27 -7.85 4.27
C GLN A 459 9.61 -6.44 4.76
N VAL A 460 8.71 -5.46 4.56
CA VAL A 460 8.87 -4.10 5.08
C VAL A 460 8.06 -3.92 6.36
N LEU A 461 8.70 -3.43 7.44
CA LEU A 461 8.03 -2.87 8.62
C LEU A 461 8.22 -1.36 8.66
N ASN A 462 7.13 -0.64 8.79
CA ASN A 462 7.12 0.82 8.86
C ASN A 462 7.05 1.29 10.31
N LEU A 463 8.13 1.91 10.79
CA LEU A 463 8.33 2.24 12.19
C LEU A 463 7.97 3.71 12.49
N PHE A 464 7.19 3.91 13.54
CA PHE A 464 6.91 5.21 14.16
C PHE A 464 7.55 5.22 15.56
N VAL A 465 8.71 5.86 15.70
CA VAL A 465 9.48 5.86 16.96
C VAL A 465 9.18 7.14 17.74
N VAL A 466 8.62 6.98 18.94
CA VAL A 466 8.30 8.09 19.83
C VAL A 466 9.14 7.99 21.10
N GLY A 467 9.84 9.08 21.42
CA GLY A 467 10.80 9.12 22.51
C GLY A 467 12.23 8.86 22.03
N VAL A 468 12.91 9.91 21.57
CA VAL A 468 14.32 9.86 21.14
C VAL A 468 15.26 10.31 22.26
N GLY A 469 14.96 9.92 23.50
CA GLY A 469 15.88 10.00 24.63
C GLY A 469 16.96 8.92 24.55
N THR A 470 17.52 8.54 25.70
CA THR A 470 18.65 7.59 25.77
C THR A 470 18.33 6.26 25.09
N VAL A 471 17.22 5.61 25.44
CA VAL A 471 16.82 4.32 24.85
C VAL A 471 16.48 4.44 23.35
N GLY A 472 15.73 5.48 22.96
CA GLY A 472 15.33 5.66 21.56
C GLY A 472 16.52 5.98 20.64
N LYS A 473 17.53 6.71 21.12
CA LYS A 473 18.77 6.95 20.37
C LYS A 473 19.54 5.66 20.12
N ASP A 474 19.72 4.86 21.17
CA ASP A 474 20.43 3.58 21.06
C ASP A 474 19.67 2.61 20.13
N LEU A 475 18.33 2.61 20.19
CA LEU A 475 17.49 1.83 19.26
C LEU A 475 17.72 2.24 17.80
N LEU A 476 17.69 3.52 17.50
CA LEU A 476 17.91 4.03 16.13
C LEU A 476 19.32 3.68 15.64
N GLN A 477 20.34 3.78 16.50
CA GLN A 477 21.71 3.34 16.15
C GLN A 477 21.78 1.83 15.89
N GLN A 478 21.09 1.00 16.67
CA GLN A 478 21.06 -0.44 16.45
C GLN A 478 20.33 -0.79 15.14
N ILE A 479 19.22 -0.09 14.83
CA ILE A 479 18.51 -0.24 13.56
C ILE A 479 19.46 0.11 12.39
N SER A 480 20.13 1.28 12.41
CA SER A 480 21.05 1.70 11.37
C SER A 480 22.15 0.65 11.14
N LYS A 481 22.76 0.14 12.21
CA LYS A 481 23.84 -0.89 12.11
C LYS A 481 23.35 -2.23 11.57
N GLN A 482 22.09 -2.61 11.80
CA GLN A 482 21.59 -3.95 11.48
C GLN A 482 20.70 -4.01 10.23
N GLN A 483 20.19 -2.87 9.73
CA GLN A 483 19.23 -2.86 8.63
C GLN A 483 19.71 -3.58 7.37
N GLN A 484 20.98 -3.39 6.98
CA GLN A 484 21.55 -4.06 5.81
C GLN A 484 21.65 -5.58 6.02
N ARG A 485 22.13 -6.01 7.19
CA ARG A 485 22.22 -7.44 7.53
C ARG A 485 20.83 -8.09 7.58
N LEU A 486 19.82 -7.40 8.13
CA LEU A 486 18.44 -7.92 8.18
C LEU A 486 17.88 -8.08 6.77
N LEU A 487 18.14 -7.13 5.90
CA LEU A 487 17.73 -7.21 4.50
C LEU A 487 18.35 -8.43 3.81
N GLU A 488 19.64 -8.63 3.96
CA GLU A 488 20.40 -9.72 3.31
C GLU A 488 20.09 -11.12 3.90
N THR A 489 19.97 -11.23 5.24
CA THR A 489 19.88 -12.55 5.91
C THR A 489 18.45 -12.97 6.24
N LYS A 490 17.52 -12.02 6.38
CA LYS A 490 16.13 -12.24 6.79
C LYS A 490 15.13 -11.71 5.79
N ALA A 491 15.61 -11.10 4.71
CA ALA A 491 14.75 -10.39 3.77
C ALA A 491 13.79 -9.41 4.49
N LEU A 492 14.28 -8.68 5.49
CA LEU A 492 13.52 -7.76 6.32
C LEU A 492 14.07 -6.35 6.19
N GLN A 493 13.24 -5.43 5.71
CA GLN A 493 13.52 -4.01 5.65
C GLN A 493 12.80 -3.27 6.78
N LEU A 494 13.55 -2.53 7.58
CA LEU A 494 13.00 -1.62 8.58
C LEU A 494 12.99 -0.19 8.00
N ARG A 495 11.82 0.42 7.89
CA ARG A 495 11.66 1.78 7.35
C ARG A 495 11.16 2.71 8.45
N LEU A 496 11.96 3.71 8.81
CA LEU A 496 11.54 4.75 9.73
C LEU A 496 10.64 5.74 8.98
N VAL A 497 9.36 5.81 9.32
CA VAL A 497 8.36 6.69 8.66
C VAL A 497 7.82 7.77 9.58
N GLY A 498 8.14 7.70 10.87
CA GLY A 498 7.78 8.73 11.84
C GLY A 498 8.73 8.72 13.01
N ILE A 499 9.08 9.92 13.50
CA ILE A 499 9.93 10.12 14.67
C ILE A 499 9.41 11.32 15.47
N ALA A 500 9.38 11.20 16.81
CA ALA A 500 8.94 12.28 17.67
C ALA A 500 9.70 12.33 19.00
N ASN A 501 9.93 13.53 19.49
CA ASN A 501 10.32 13.81 20.87
C ASN A 501 9.20 14.59 21.59
N SER A 502 9.47 15.11 22.80
CA SER A 502 8.47 15.87 23.56
C SER A 502 8.12 17.25 22.98
N ARG A 503 8.81 17.71 21.95
CA ARG A 503 8.64 19.06 21.37
C ARG A 503 8.29 19.02 19.90
N LYS A 504 8.91 18.12 19.12
CA LYS A 504 8.82 18.07 17.68
C LYS A 504 8.51 16.66 17.17
N CYS A 505 7.86 16.58 16.02
CA CYS A 505 7.67 15.33 15.30
C CYS A 505 7.96 15.54 13.80
N LEU A 506 8.29 14.43 13.13
CA LEU A 506 8.55 14.38 11.70
C LEU A 506 7.96 13.09 11.14
N PHE A 507 7.27 13.20 10.01
CA PHE A 507 6.66 12.06 9.33
C PHE A 507 7.00 12.11 7.84
N ASP A 508 7.46 11.00 7.28
CA ASP A 508 7.71 10.84 5.86
C ASP A 508 7.29 9.43 5.42
N ARG A 509 6.39 9.36 4.46
CA ARG A 509 5.85 8.09 3.95
C ARG A 509 6.90 7.26 3.21
N GLU A 510 7.82 7.91 2.53
CA GLU A 510 8.86 7.25 1.73
C GLU A 510 10.03 6.76 2.61
N GLY A 511 10.14 7.29 3.82
CA GLY A 511 11.12 6.90 4.82
C GLY A 511 12.09 8.02 5.19
N ILE A 512 12.42 8.06 6.48
CA ILE A 512 13.37 8.99 7.07
C ILE A 512 14.71 8.26 7.18
N GLU A 513 15.79 8.83 6.70
CA GLU A 513 17.14 8.28 6.87
C GLU A 513 17.49 8.18 8.35
N VAL A 514 17.71 6.95 8.83
CA VAL A 514 17.93 6.69 10.27
C VAL A 514 19.18 7.39 10.80
N GLU A 515 20.24 7.49 9.99
CA GLU A 515 21.50 8.13 10.36
C GLU A 515 21.36 9.63 10.60
N HIS A 516 20.49 10.31 9.86
CA HIS A 516 20.25 11.76 9.93
C HIS A 516 18.93 12.13 10.62
N CYS A 517 18.18 11.15 11.12
CA CYS A 517 16.83 11.37 11.64
C CYS A 517 16.74 12.38 12.77
N GLN A 518 17.77 12.47 13.63
CA GLN A 518 17.81 13.45 14.73
C GLN A 518 17.94 14.89 14.20
N GLU A 519 18.82 15.11 13.22
CA GLU A 519 19.01 16.43 12.60
C GLU A 519 17.76 16.86 11.83
N LEU A 520 17.12 15.93 11.12
CA LEU A 520 15.89 16.17 10.40
C LEU A 520 14.74 16.50 11.36
N LEU A 521 14.64 15.80 12.49
CA LEU A 521 13.67 16.10 13.54
C LEU A 521 13.89 17.50 14.13
N ASP A 522 15.15 17.88 14.40
CA ASP A 522 15.48 19.18 14.96
C ASP A 522 15.18 20.34 13.99
N ARG A 523 15.18 20.09 12.68
CA ARG A 523 14.77 21.03 11.64
C ARG A 523 13.26 21.07 11.39
N SER A 524 12.52 20.05 11.85
CA SER A 524 11.07 20.01 11.66
C SER A 524 10.38 21.20 12.33
N GLU A 525 9.38 21.75 11.66
CA GLU A 525 8.51 22.82 12.20
C GLU A 525 7.27 22.23 12.90
N MET A 526 7.04 20.91 12.77
CA MET A 526 5.85 20.25 13.32
C MET A 526 5.98 20.06 14.83
N VAL A 527 5.10 20.73 15.59
CA VAL A 527 5.03 20.61 17.04
C VAL A 527 4.42 19.26 17.41
N ALA A 528 5.07 18.53 18.32
CA ALA A 528 4.59 17.25 18.81
C ALA A 528 3.49 17.41 19.86
N SER A 529 2.42 16.65 19.73
CA SER A 529 1.46 16.34 20.78
C SER A 529 0.98 14.89 20.61
N PRO A 530 0.48 14.23 21.66
CA PRO A 530 -0.05 12.89 21.54
C PRO A 530 -1.13 12.77 20.45
N GLU A 531 -2.08 13.71 20.40
CA GLU A 531 -3.16 13.76 19.42
C GLU A 531 -2.60 13.92 18.00
N LYS A 532 -1.65 14.84 17.82
CA LYS A 532 -1.02 15.09 16.52
C LYS A 532 -0.28 13.84 16.00
N ILE A 533 0.47 13.17 16.87
CA ILE A 533 1.18 11.93 16.53
C ILE A 533 0.19 10.85 16.09
N LYS A 534 -0.86 10.62 16.90
CA LYS A 534 -1.91 9.66 16.58
C LYS A 534 -2.60 9.96 15.25
N ASP A 535 -3.01 11.21 15.04
CA ASP A 535 -3.76 11.62 13.86
C ASP A 535 -2.92 11.51 12.59
N GLU A 536 -1.63 11.86 12.63
CA GLU A 536 -0.73 11.68 11.48
C GLU A 536 -0.49 10.20 11.16
N ILE A 537 -0.30 9.33 12.16
CA ILE A 537 -0.16 7.87 11.93
C ILE A 537 -1.41 7.31 11.26
N ILE A 538 -2.60 7.67 11.76
CA ILE A 538 -3.88 7.21 11.20
C ILE A 538 -4.08 7.75 9.78
N LYS A 539 -3.81 9.03 9.56
CA LYS A 539 -3.90 9.69 8.25
C LYS A 539 -2.94 9.11 7.22
N MET A 540 -1.72 8.78 7.63
CA MET A 540 -0.75 8.13 6.75
C MET A 540 -1.24 6.76 6.29
N ASN A 541 -1.96 6.02 7.13
CA ASN A 541 -2.56 4.72 6.81
C ASN A 541 -1.60 3.79 6.04
N ILE A 542 -0.40 3.59 6.59
CA ILE A 542 0.65 2.76 5.99
C ILE A 542 0.48 1.30 6.44
N PHE A 543 0.78 0.36 5.55
CA PHE A 543 0.77 -1.08 5.85
C PHE A 543 1.92 -1.49 6.78
N ASN A 544 1.79 -2.62 7.47
CA ASN A 544 2.81 -3.18 8.38
C ASN A 544 3.38 -2.11 9.35
N SER A 545 2.50 -1.28 9.90
CA SER A 545 2.88 -0.18 10.80
C SER A 545 3.17 -0.70 12.20
N VAL A 546 4.26 -0.21 12.78
CA VAL A 546 4.69 -0.50 14.15
C VAL A 546 4.92 0.82 14.88
N PHE A 547 4.16 1.06 15.92
CA PHE A 547 4.37 2.17 16.86
C PHE A 547 5.31 1.72 17.96
N VAL A 548 6.43 2.43 18.11
CA VAL A 548 7.49 2.12 19.09
C VAL A 548 7.55 3.21 20.13
N ASP A 549 7.15 2.90 21.36
CA ASP A 549 7.17 3.84 22.50
C ASP A 549 8.40 3.62 23.39
N CYS A 550 9.35 4.55 23.27
CA CYS A 550 10.53 4.66 24.13
C CYS A 550 10.38 5.79 25.17
N THR A 551 9.15 6.17 25.55
CA THR A 551 8.87 7.21 26.53
C THR A 551 8.48 6.62 27.89
N ALA A 552 8.28 7.53 28.86
CA ALA A 552 7.62 7.23 30.16
C ALA A 552 6.31 8.04 30.30
N SER A 553 5.74 8.54 29.20
CA SER A 553 4.57 9.41 29.18
C SER A 553 3.27 8.61 29.30
N PRO A 554 2.37 8.94 30.24
CA PRO A 554 1.03 8.35 30.30
C PRO A 554 0.18 8.72 29.08
N ASP A 555 0.34 9.92 28.52
CA ASP A 555 -0.44 10.41 27.39
C ASP A 555 -0.09 9.64 26.10
N ILE A 556 1.18 9.25 25.93
CA ILE A 556 1.60 8.39 24.82
C ILE A 556 1.06 6.97 24.99
N ALA A 557 1.12 6.42 26.20
CA ALA A 557 0.56 5.10 26.50
C ALA A 557 -0.97 5.02 26.26
N ALA A 558 -1.69 6.13 26.46
CA ALA A 558 -3.13 6.21 26.21
C ALA A 558 -3.51 6.06 24.73
N LEU A 559 -2.56 6.25 23.81
CA LEU A 559 -2.80 6.12 22.36
C LEU A 559 -2.90 4.65 21.89
N TYR A 560 -2.37 3.70 22.65
CA TYR A 560 -2.21 2.30 22.20
C TYR A 560 -3.50 1.67 21.75
N LYS A 561 -4.59 1.86 22.50
CA LYS A 561 -5.91 1.30 22.13
C LYS A 561 -6.35 1.74 20.75
N THR A 562 -6.27 3.04 20.49
CA THR A 562 -6.66 3.62 19.20
C THR A 562 -5.76 3.14 18.06
N LEU A 563 -4.44 3.06 18.30
CA LEU A 563 -3.49 2.58 17.30
C LEU A 563 -3.72 1.10 16.96
N LEU A 564 -3.93 0.23 17.97
CA LEU A 564 -4.26 -1.17 17.77
C LEU A 564 -5.57 -1.34 16.98
N ASP A 565 -6.60 -0.51 17.27
CA ASP A 565 -7.86 -0.50 16.51
C ASP A 565 -7.69 -0.12 15.04
N HIS A 566 -6.63 0.63 14.70
CA HIS A 566 -6.26 1.00 13.33
C HIS A 566 -5.19 0.09 12.70
N ASN A 567 -5.06 -1.14 13.21
CA ASN A 567 -4.11 -2.15 12.71
C ASN A 567 -2.63 -1.72 12.75
N VAL A 568 -2.26 -0.93 13.75
CA VAL A 568 -0.87 -0.58 14.06
C VAL A 568 -0.42 -1.44 15.23
N SER A 569 0.63 -2.24 15.04
CA SER A 569 1.27 -2.99 16.14
C SER A 569 1.97 -2.02 17.10
N VAL A 570 2.03 -2.37 18.38
CA VAL A 570 2.66 -1.55 19.41
C VAL A 570 3.80 -2.31 20.07
N VAL A 571 4.97 -1.68 20.13
CA VAL A 571 6.15 -2.12 20.89
C VAL A 571 6.45 -1.06 21.93
N ALA A 572 6.50 -1.42 23.21
CA ALA A 572 6.59 -0.44 24.28
C ALA A 572 7.66 -0.78 25.33
N SER A 573 8.59 0.14 25.57
CA SER A 573 9.39 0.15 26.80
C SER A 573 8.66 0.85 27.96
N ASN A 574 7.58 1.57 27.65
CA ASN A 574 6.74 2.28 28.60
C ASN A 574 5.85 1.30 29.39
N LYS A 575 6.09 1.22 30.70
CA LYS A 575 5.41 0.27 31.59
C LYS A 575 3.98 0.66 31.98
N ILE A 576 3.57 1.90 31.71
CA ILE A 576 2.32 2.48 32.23
C ILE A 576 1.11 1.67 31.78
N ALA A 577 1.01 1.37 30.48
CA ALA A 577 -0.13 0.64 29.95
C ALA A 577 -0.21 -0.80 30.47
N ALA A 578 0.91 -1.52 30.52
CA ALA A 578 0.96 -2.90 30.97
C ALA A 578 0.75 -3.04 32.49
N SER A 579 1.13 -2.03 33.29
CA SER A 579 0.96 -1.98 34.74
C SER A 579 -0.25 -1.15 35.22
N GLY A 580 -1.02 -0.55 34.32
CA GLY A 580 -2.25 0.21 34.62
C GLY A 580 -3.36 -0.67 35.20
N SER A 581 -4.65 -0.32 35.05
CA SER A 581 -5.74 -1.20 35.50
C SER A 581 -5.73 -2.52 34.74
N TYR A 582 -6.11 -3.60 35.38
CA TYR A 582 -6.21 -4.92 34.75
C TYR A 582 -7.18 -4.92 33.56
N ASP A 583 -8.29 -4.20 33.67
CA ASP A 583 -9.27 -4.13 32.61
C ASP A 583 -8.70 -3.41 31.36
N SER A 584 -7.96 -2.31 31.53
CA SER A 584 -7.29 -1.63 30.42
C SER A 584 -6.21 -2.52 29.77
N TYR A 585 -5.38 -3.18 30.59
CA TYR A 585 -4.38 -4.12 30.07
C TYR A 585 -5.04 -5.25 29.25
N ARG A 586 -6.11 -5.86 29.79
CA ARG A 586 -6.88 -6.92 29.12
C ARG A 586 -7.50 -6.43 27.80
N GLU A 587 -8.04 -5.22 27.80
CA GLU A 587 -8.60 -4.60 26.59
C GLU A 587 -7.55 -4.46 25.50
N LEU A 588 -6.33 -3.98 25.82
CA LEU A 588 -5.23 -3.87 24.86
C LEU A 588 -4.85 -5.24 24.26
N LYS A 589 -4.68 -6.26 25.09
CA LYS A 589 -4.37 -7.64 24.64
C LYS A 589 -5.50 -8.21 23.78
N GLN A 590 -6.76 -7.99 24.12
CA GLN A 590 -7.91 -8.46 23.34
C GLN A 590 -8.04 -7.70 22.01
N THR A 591 -7.81 -6.38 22.01
CA THR A 591 -7.83 -5.56 20.80
C THR A 591 -6.73 -6.00 19.84
N ALA A 592 -5.52 -6.20 20.33
CA ALA A 592 -4.40 -6.69 19.52
C ALA A 592 -4.75 -8.04 18.87
N ARG A 593 -5.29 -8.99 19.65
CA ARG A 593 -5.74 -10.30 19.13
C ARG A 593 -6.86 -10.18 18.11
N LYS A 594 -7.88 -9.36 18.38
CA LYS A 594 -9.02 -9.15 17.49
C LYS A 594 -8.61 -8.53 16.14
N ARG A 595 -7.60 -7.65 16.15
CA ARG A 595 -7.10 -6.96 14.96
C ARG A 595 -5.95 -7.69 14.26
N ASP A 596 -5.53 -8.85 14.78
CA ASP A 596 -4.35 -9.61 14.33
C ASP A 596 -3.06 -8.75 14.25
N VAL A 597 -2.91 -7.83 15.21
CA VAL A 597 -1.70 -7.03 15.43
C VAL A 597 -1.06 -7.41 16.76
N LYS A 598 0.15 -6.91 17.02
CA LYS A 598 0.90 -7.26 18.24
C LYS A 598 0.98 -6.07 19.19
N TYR A 599 0.89 -6.38 20.48
CA TYR A 599 1.25 -5.51 21.59
C TYR A 599 2.34 -6.22 22.38
N LEU A 600 3.60 -5.80 22.16
CA LEU A 600 4.82 -6.38 22.73
C LEU A 600 5.49 -5.38 23.69
N PHE A 601 5.98 -5.88 24.82
CA PHE A 601 6.54 -5.05 25.89
C PHE A 601 7.55 -5.82 26.75
N GLU A 602 8.39 -6.65 26.13
CA GLU A 602 9.41 -7.48 26.82
C GLU A 602 10.26 -6.64 27.78
N THR A 603 10.63 -5.43 27.33
CA THR A 603 11.53 -4.55 28.08
C THR A 603 10.91 -3.90 29.33
N ASN A 604 9.62 -4.12 29.56
CA ASN A 604 8.97 -3.61 30.77
C ASN A 604 9.47 -4.31 32.03
N VAL A 605 10.04 -5.53 31.90
CA VAL A 605 10.67 -6.25 33.01
C VAL A 605 12.03 -6.78 32.56
N GLY A 606 13.10 -6.43 33.31
CA GLY A 606 14.43 -6.98 33.07
C GLY A 606 15.20 -6.46 31.85
N ALA A 607 14.87 -5.27 31.37
CA ALA A 607 15.47 -4.67 30.17
C ALA A 607 15.40 -5.59 28.94
N GLY A 608 16.51 -6.07 28.42
CA GLY A 608 16.55 -7.00 27.27
C GLY A 608 16.48 -8.49 27.61
N LEU A 609 16.26 -8.85 28.86
CA LEU A 609 16.14 -10.28 29.26
C LEU A 609 14.82 -10.87 28.72
N PRO A 610 14.84 -12.09 28.13
CA PRO A 610 13.65 -12.75 27.57
C PRO A 610 12.77 -13.36 28.66
N ILE A 611 12.04 -12.55 29.41
CA ILE A 611 11.25 -12.96 30.57
C ILE A 611 9.80 -13.18 30.17
N ILE A 612 9.16 -12.18 29.61
CA ILE A 612 7.75 -12.20 29.23
C ILE A 612 7.52 -13.24 28.12
N ASN A 613 8.38 -13.26 27.10
CA ASN A 613 8.33 -14.26 26.04
C ASN A 613 8.52 -15.70 26.59
N THR A 614 9.41 -15.88 27.58
CA THR A 614 9.60 -17.18 28.21
C THR A 614 8.33 -17.62 28.96
N ILE A 615 7.72 -16.73 29.76
CA ILE A 615 6.47 -17.00 30.44
C ILE A 615 5.37 -17.38 29.44
N ASN A 616 5.21 -16.60 28.39
CA ASN A 616 4.22 -16.85 27.34
C ASN A 616 4.45 -18.20 26.63
N ASN A 617 5.71 -18.56 26.32
CA ASN A 617 6.05 -19.83 25.70
C ASN A 617 5.73 -21.03 26.61
N LEU A 618 6.01 -20.92 27.91
CA LEU A 618 5.67 -21.96 28.90
C LEU A 618 4.14 -22.16 28.96
N ILE A 619 3.37 -21.09 29.11
CA ILE A 619 1.91 -21.14 29.18
C ILE A 619 1.30 -21.68 27.89
N ASN A 620 1.75 -21.18 26.73
CA ASN A 620 1.25 -21.62 25.43
C ASN A 620 1.54 -23.09 25.14
N SER A 621 2.61 -23.62 25.73
CA SER A 621 2.93 -25.06 25.67
C SER A 621 2.20 -25.91 26.72
N GLY A 622 1.26 -25.32 27.49
CA GLY A 622 0.43 -26.00 28.47
C GLY A 622 1.06 -26.13 29.85
N ASP A 623 2.13 -25.36 30.15
CA ASP A 623 2.68 -25.30 31.51
C ASP A 623 1.94 -24.23 32.35
N LYS A 624 2.07 -24.27 33.65
CA LYS A 624 1.47 -23.33 34.58
C LYS A 624 2.53 -22.73 35.48
N ILE A 625 2.59 -21.42 35.52
CA ILE A 625 3.45 -20.71 36.48
C ILE A 625 2.84 -20.80 37.88
N LEU A 626 3.57 -21.36 38.79
CA LEU A 626 3.14 -21.53 40.21
C LEU A 626 3.69 -20.42 41.08
N LYS A 627 4.99 -20.08 40.89
CA LYS A 627 5.69 -19.07 41.68
C LYS A 627 6.68 -18.32 40.84
N ILE A 628 6.78 -17.01 41.07
CA ILE A 628 7.84 -16.15 40.54
C ILE A 628 8.54 -15.50 41.73
N GLU A 629 9.86 -15.60 41.77
CA GLU A 629 10.69 -14.84 42.72
C GLU A 629 11.66 -13.98 41.88
N ALA A 630 11.74 -12.67 42.15
CA ALA A 630 12.51 -11.79 41.31
C ALA A 630 13.20 -10.67 42.09
N VAL A 631 14.48 -10.46 41.79
CA VAL A 631 15.21 -9.23 42.12
C VAL A 631 15.31 -8.42 40.82
N VAL A 632 14.47 -7.38 40.69
CA VAL A 632 14.26 -6.64 39.44
C VAL A 632 14.45 -5.14 39.57
N SER A 633 15.09 -4.70 40.68
CA SER A 633 15.56 -3.31 40.82
C SER A 633 17.08 -3.28 40.90
N GLY A 634 17.72 -2.67 39.89
CA GLY A 634 19.16 -2.49 39.92
C GLY A 634 19.63 -1.61 41.08
N THR A 635 18.87 -0.55 41.37
CA THR A 635 19.14 0.38 42.49
C THR A 635 19.14 -0.37 43.85
N LEU A 636 18.07 -1.10 44.13
CA LEU A 636 17.94 -1.81 45.40
C LEU A 636 18.96 -2.96 45.50
N ASN A 637 19.22 -3.69 44.42
CA ASN A 637 20.23 -4.72 44.43
C ASN A 637 21.63 -4.15 44.69
N TYR A 638 21.98 -3.02 44.08
CA TYR A 638 23.23 -2.32 44.35
C TYR A 638 23.33 -1.92 45.81
N ILE A 639 22.29 -1.29 46.38
CA ILE A 639 22.24 -0.91 47.81
C ILE A 639 22.52 -2.10 48.69
N PHE A 640 21.82 -3.26 48.48
CA PHE A 640 21.99 -4.45 49.31
C PHE A 640 23.28 -5.22 49.05
N ASN A 641 24.03 -4.90 48.01
CA ASN A 641 25.38 -5.42 47.79
C ASN A 641 26.48 -4.59 48.47
N VAL A 642 26.25 -3.28 48.68
CA VAL A 642 27.28 -2.40 49.26
C VAL A 642 27.04 -2.10 50.76
N VAL A 643 25.80 -2.21 51.25
CA VAL A 643 25.48 -2.01 52.66
C VAL A 643 26.19 -3.02 53.53
N GLY A 644 26.90 -2.59 54.53
CA GLY A 644 27.72 -3.41 55.43
C GLY A 644 28.12 -2.70 56.71
N ALA A 645 28.99 -3.31 57.50
CA ALA A 645 29.45 -2.76 58.77
C ALA A 645 30.10 -1.38 58.63
N ASP A 646 30.83 -1.19 57.49
CA ASP A 646 31.56 0.05 57.21
C ASP A 646 30.77 1.02 56.31
N VAL A 647 29.64 0.59 55.74
CA VAL A 647 28.80 1.35 54.83
C VAL A 647 27.37 1.34 55.33
N PRO A 648 26.94 2.34 56.10
CA PRO A 648 25.57 2.44 56.58
C PRO A 648 24.57 2.60 55.44
N LEU A 649 23.29 2.30 55.69
CA LEU A 649 22.22 2.34 54.69
C LEU A 649 22.13 3.69 53.96
N SER A 650 22.15 4.80 54.72
CA SER A 650 22.10 6.14 54.17
C SER A 650 23.26 6.43 53.21
N ARG A 651 24.46 5.92 53.51
CA ARG A 651 25.63 6.06 52.63
C ARG A 651 25.49 5.13 51.39
N ALA A 652 25.00 3.91 51.53
CA ALA A 652 24.74 3.01 50.43
C ALA A 652 23.73 3.62 49.45
N VAL A 653 22.66 4.26 49.94
CA VAL A 653 21.69 4.98 49.09
C VAL A 653 22.34 6.12 48.33
N ARG A 654 23.22 6.91 49.01
CA ARG A 654 23.96 8.00 48.38
C ARG A 654 24.95 7.51 47.31
N MET A 655 25.64 6.40 47.59
CA MET A 655 26.53 5.75 46.61
C MET A 655 25.76 5.28 45.36
N ALA A 656 24.55 4.73 45.53
CA ALA A 656 23.71 4.34 44.43
C ALA A 656 23.35 5.56 43.54
N GLN A 657 23.05 6.69 44.13
CA GLN A 657 22.77 7.95 43.41
C GLN A 657 24.03 8.50 42.72
N GLU A 658 25.19 8.55 43.40
CA GLU A 658 26.46 8.98 42.83
C GLU A 658 26.90 8.11 41.63
N ALA A 659 26.62 6.82 41.71
CA ALA A 659 26.91 5.85 40.63
C ALA A 659 25.88 5.85 39.52
N GLY A 660 24.81 6.68 39.59
CA GLY A 660 23.77 6.77 38.54
C GLY A 660 22.78 5.60 38.53
N TYR A 661 22.72 4.78 39.56
CA TYR A 661 21.76 3.67 39.69
C TYR A 661 20.41 4.11 40.25
N SER A 662 20.34 5.25 40.96
CA SER A 662 19.11 5.78 41.57
C SER A 662 18.58 6.98 40.82
N GLU A 663 17.26 7.16 40.87
CA GLU A 663 16.58 8.37 40.44
C GLU A 663 17.10 9.61 41.23
N PRO A 664 16.95 10.84 40.71
CA PRO A 664 17.32 12.05 41.43
C PRO A 664 16.70 12.17 42.84
N ASP A 665 15.48 11.64 43.00
CA ASP A 665 14.85 11.41 44.30
C ASP A 665 14.86 9.92 44.62
N PRO A 666 15.78 9.40 45.47
CA PRO A 666 15.92 7.99 45.76
C PRO A 666 14.68 7.36 46.42
N ARG A 667 13.76 8.17 46.94
CA ARG A 667 12.50 7.69 47.53
C ARG A 667 11.64 6.98 46.50
N ILE A 668 11.75 7.35 45.22
CA ILE A 668 11.05 6.71 44.07
C ILE A 668 11.47 5.24 43.95
N ASP A 669 12.76 4.95 44.10
CA ASP A 669 13.29 3.58 44.07
C ASP A 669 13.00 2.83 45.39
N LEU A 670 13.24 3.50 46.54
CA LEU A 670 13.15 2.93 47.87
C LEU A 670 11.71 2.54 48.27
N CYS A 671 10.70 3.22 47.72
CA CYS A 671 9.28 2.84 47.94
C CYS A 671 8.85 1.59 47.16
N GLY A 672 9.73 1.03 46.34
CA GLY A 672 9.48 -0.21 45.59
C GLY A 672 8.45 -0.11 44.45
N GLN A 673 8.04 1.11 44.06
CA GLN A 673 6.96 1.29 43.06
C GLN A 673 7.29 0.68 41.71
N ASP A 674 8.53 0.78 41.23
CA ASP A 674 8.95 0.15 39.93
C ASP A 674 8.94 -1.38 40.03
N VAL A 675 9.33 -1.94 41.23
CA VAL A 675 9.29 -3.39 41.50
C VAL A 675 7.85 -3.89 41.52
N ILE A 676 6.93 -3.10 42.10
CA ILE A 676 5.49 -3.40 42.11
C ILE A 676 4.93 -3.47 40.69
N ARG A 677 5.22 -2.45 39.87
CA ARG A 677 4.78 -2.43 38.47
C ARG A 677 5.28 -3.65 37.70
N LYS A 678 6.56 -4.00 37.86
CA LYS A 678 7.16 -5.16 37.20
C LYS A 678 6.51 -6.46 37.68
N LEU A 679 6.27 -6.62 38.98
CA LEU A 679 5.60 -7.80 39.54
C LEU A 679 4.17 -7.95 39.00
N VAL A 680 3.41 -6.86 38.92
CA VAL A 680 2.05 -6.86 38.35
C VAL A 680 2.06 -7.31 36.92
N ILE A 681 3.03 -6.83 36.11
CA ILE A 681 3.18 -7.25 34.71
C ILE A 681 3.47 -8.74 34.62
N LEU A 682 4.43 -9.26 35.39
CA LEU A 682 4.78 -10.68 35.41
C LEU A 682 3.60 -11.54 35.85
N ALA A 683 2.87 -11.14 36.90
CA ALA A 683 1.70 -11.86 37.38
C ALA A 683 0.59 -11.95 36.35
N ARG A 684 0.34 -10.87 35.63
CA ARG A 684 -0.66 -10.82 34.55
C ARG A 684 -0.28 -11.70 33.37
N GLU A 685 0.98 -11.63 32.92
CA GLU A 685 1.49 -12.52 31.87
C GLU A 685 1.52 -13.99 32.31
N ALA A 686 1.67 -14.26 33.62
CA ALA A 686 1.52 -15.59 34.22
C ALA A 686 0.05 -16.07 34.32
N GLY A 687 -0.91 -15.25 33.93
CA GLY A 687 -2.34 -15.58 33.89
C GLY A 687 -3.14 -15.20 35.14
N TYR A 688 -2.55 -14.45 36.07
CA TYR A 688 -3.21 -14.02 37.29
C TYR A 688 -3.83 -12.63 37.14
N ARG A 689 -5.03 -12.45 37.72
CA ARG A 689 -5.66 -11.12 37.81
C ARG A 689 -5.12 -10.40 39.05
N VAL A 690 -4.28 -9.42 38.84
CA VAL A 690 -3.60 -8.63 39.88
C VAL A 690 -3.66 -7.14 39.57
N GLU A 691 -3.98 -6.33 40.58
CA GLU A 691 -3.86 -4.87 40.58
C GLU A 691 -2.65 -4.44 41.44
N GLN A 692 -2.16 -3.21 41.23
CA GLN A 692 -1.06 -2.66 42.03
C GLN A 692 -1.43 -2.55 43.52
N SER A 693 -2.72 -2.35 43.82
CA SER A 693 -3.26 -2.32 45.18
C SER A 693 -3.23 -3.66 45.91
N ASP A 694 -3.22 -4.77 45.15
CA ASP A 694 -3.22 -6.12 45.74
C ASP A 694 -1.84 -6.53 46.24
N VAL A 695 -0.78 -5.79 45.82
CA VAL A 695 0.59 -6.12 46.18
C VAL A 695 0.86 -5.76 47.66
N LYS A 696 1.13 -6.78 48.47
CA LYS A 696 1.55 -6.61 49.88
C LYS A 696 2.95 -5.99 49.91
N LYS A 697 3.09 -4.88 50.64
CA LYS A 697 4.34 -4.15 50.75
C LYS A 697 5.01 -4.38 52.08
N LYS A 698 6.22 -4.94 52.12
CA LYS A 698 7.08 -5.08 53.28
C LYS A 698 8.35 -4.25 53.05
N LEU A 699 8.19 -2.95 53.09
CA LEU A 699 9.30 -2.04 52.92
C LEU A 699 10.27 -2.16 54.10
N PHE A 700 11.55 -1.92 53.82
CA PHE A 700 12.62 -1.96 54.82
C PHE A 700 12.92 -0.60 55.45
N ILE A 701 12.35 0.48 54.93
CA ILE A 701 12.40 1.82 55.49
C ILE A 701 10.98 2.17 55.95
N PRO A 702 10.78 2.59 57.20
CA PRO A 702 9.48 3.03 57.72
C PRO A 702 8.88 4.20 56.96
N ASP A 703 7.56 4.23 56.81
CA ASP A 703 6.81 5.22 56.00
C ASP A 703 7.05 6.70 56.41
N ASN A 704 7.40 6.94 57.69
CA ASN A 704 7.68 8.28 58.18
C ASN A 704 8.89 8.94 57.49
N TYR A 705 9.87 8.17 57.00
CA TYR A 705 11.05 8.65 56.29
C TYR A 705 10.76 9.12 54.86
N PHE A 706 9.66 8.72 54.27
CA PHE A 706 9.25 9.14 52.94
C PHE A 706 8.52 10.49 52.91
N LYS A 707 8.21 11.06 54.09
CA LYS A 707 7.45 12.32 54.19
C LYS A 707 8.37 13.55 54.05
N GLY A 708 7.80 14.67 53.62
CA GLY A 708 8.53 15.94 53.53
C GLY A 708 9.31 16.12 52.21
N SER A 709 10.21 17.10 52.22
CA SER A 709 11.06 17.40 51.05
C SER A 709 12.21 16.37 50.91
N LEU A 710 12.87 16.37 49.73
CA LEU A 710 14.08 15.55 49.52
C LEU A 710 15.19 15.93 50.53
N ALA A 711 15.30 17.21 50.93
CA ALA A 711 16.25 17.65 51.94
C ALA A 711 15.91 17.08 53.33
N ASP A 712 14.65 16.95 53.67
CA ASP A 712 14.20 16.34 54.92
C ASP A 712 14.51 14.84 54.94
N PHE A 713 14.31 14.16 53.82
CA PHE A 713 14.70 12.73 53.67
C PHE A 713 16.19 12.54 53.97
N TRP A 714 17.08 13.34 53.35
CA TRP A 714 18.52 13.21 53.53
C TRP A 714 18.99 13.55 54.95
N LYS A 715 18.22 14.35 55.71
CA LYS A 715 18.47 14.59 57.16
C LYS A 715 17.95 13.46 58.05
N ALA A 716 16.87 12.86 57.64
CA ALA A 716 16.19 11.82 58.47
C ALA A 716 16.81 10.42 58.30
N ILE A 717 17.16 10.02 57.07
CA ILE A 717 17.57 8.62 56.78
C ILE A 717 18.79 8.15 57.60
N PRO A 718 19.81 8.98 57.94
CA PRO A 718 20.91 8.55 58.81
C PRO A 718 20.46 8.15 60.24
N GLN A 719 19.31 8.62 60.70
CA GLN A 719 18.77 8.22 62.00
C GLN A 719 18.33 6.76 62.03
N TYR A 720 18.05 6.19 60.88
CA TYR A 720 17.64 4.75 60.75
C TYR A 720 18.84 3.82 60.59
N ASP A 721 20.03 4.31 60.32
CA ASP A 721 21.24 3.53 60.07
C ASP A 721 21.55 2.51 61.18
N ALA A 722 21.48 2.93 62.45
CA ALA A 722 21.80 2.05 63.60
C ALA A 722 20.81 0.90 63.75
N GLU A 723 19.52 1.17 63.59
CA GLU A 723 18.44 0.16 63.65
C GLU A 723 18.56 -0.82 62.48
N PHE A 724 18.79 -0.34 61.27
CA PHE A 724 18.98 -1.17 60.09
C PHE A 724 20.24 -2.04 60.19
N GLU A 725 21.35 -1.51 60.67
CA GLU A 725 22.58 -2.25 60.86
C GLU A 725 22.44 -3.37 61.90
N GLN A 726 21.71 -3.11 62.99
CA GLN A 726 21.40 -4.14 63.97
C GLN A 726 20.63 -5.34 63.34
N TYR A 727 19.64 -5.04 62.53
CA TYR A 727 18.89 -6.06 61.77
C TYR A 727 19.77 -6.81 60.78
N ARG A 728 20.56 -6.09 59.99
CA ARG A 728 21.48 -6.68 59.01
C ARG A 728 22.50 -7.62 59.68
N ARG A 729 23.07 -7.24 60.85
CA ARG A 729 23.99 -8.13 61.63
C ARG A 729 23.29 -9.41 62.03
N GLN A 730 22.13 -9.34 62.60
CA GLN A 730 21.38 -10.54 63.04
C GLN A 730 21.15 -11.51 61.86
N VAL A 731 20.94 -10.98 60.65
CA VAL A 731 20.79 -11.77 59.40
C VAL A 731 22.13 -12.40 58.99
N ALA A 732 23.20 -11.59 59.00
CA ALA A 732 24.56 -12.05 58.66
C ALA A 732 25.09 -13.13 59.63
N ASP A 733 24.83 -13.00 60.95
CA ASP A 733 25.22 -13.96 61.93
C ASP A 733 24.58 -15.34 61.72
N ARG A 734 23.44 -15.37 60.96
CA ARG A 734 22.78 -16.62 60.57
C ARG A 734 23.26 -17.13 59.21
N GLY A 735 24.32 -16.50 58.63
CA GLY A 735 24.85 -16.88 57.31
C GLY A 735 23.96 -16.49 56.13
N LYS A 736 23.08 -15.50 56.30
CA LYS A 736 22.15 -15.05 55.29
C LYS A 736 22.48 -13.64 54.79
N VAL A 737 21.95 -13.29 53.61
CA VAL A 737 22.03 -11.97 53.02
C VAL A 737 20.65 -11.37 52.80
N LEU A 738 20.57 -10.05 52.80
CA LEU A 738 19.33 -9.31 52.49
C LEU A 738 19.17 -9.05 51.05
N ARG A 739 17.97 -9.31 50.48
CA ARG A 739 17.58 -8.93 49.13
C ARG A 739 16.16 -8.37 49.12
N PHE A 740 15.91 -7.38 48.29
CA PHE A 740 14.56 -6.89 48.05
C PHE A 740 13.92 -7.72 46.93
N VAL A 741 12.94 -8.51 47.25
CA VAL A 741 12.38 -9.56 46.38
C VAL A 741 10.92 -9.26 46.06
N ALA A 742 10.56 -9.38 44.77
CA ALA A 742 9.18 -9.47 44.30
C ALA A 742 8.78 -10.93 44.23
N THR A 743 7.64 -11.27 44.77
CA THR A 743 7.14 -12.66 44.83
C THR A 743 5.71 -12.72 44.36
N LEU A 744 5.44 -13.64 43.43
CA LEU A 744 4.12 -14.17 43.09
C LEU A 744 4.12 -15.63 43.59
N ASP A 745 3.17 -16.04 44.40
CA ASP A 745 3.01 -17.40 44.84
C ASP A 745 1.53 -17.80 44.79
N HIS A 746 1.16 -18.65 43.85
CA HIS A 746 -0.22 -19.10 43.57
C HIS A 746 -1.27 -17.96 43.50
N GLY A 747 -0.87 -16.78 43.04
CA GLY A 747 -1.73 -15.58 42.92
C GLY A 747 -1.53 -14.55 44.05
N ASP A 748 -0.92 -14.91 45.16
CA ASP A 748 -0.50 -13.95 46.19
C ASP A 748 0.72 -13.17 45.71
N VAL A 749 0.67 -11.84 45.82
CA VAL A 749 1.73 -10.96 45.38
C VAL A 749 2.28 -10.11 46.51
N GLU A 750 3.61 -10.10 46.64
CA GLU A 750 4.32 -9.40 47.72
C GLU A 750 5.63 -8.80 47.20
N VAL A 751 5.98 -7.61 47.65
CA VAL A 751 7.32 -7.07 47.50
C VAL A 751 7.90 -6.70 48.87
N GLY A 752 9.15 -7.05 49.10
CA GLY A 752 9.76 -6.74 50.38
C GLY A 752 11.17 -7.25 50.58
N LEU A 753 11.75 -6.85 51.69
CA LEU A 753 13.07 -7.34 52.10
C LEU A 753 12.96 -8.78 52.58
N ARG A 754 13.82 -9.66 52.08
CA ARG A 754 13.91 -11.07 52.47
C ARG A 754 15.30 -11.48 52.86
N GLU A 755 15.35 -12.42 53.80
CA GLU A 755 16.58 -13.10 54.24
C GLU A 755 16.85 -14.28 53.31
N ILE A 756 17.96 -14.27 52.64
CA ILE A 756 18.32 -15.25 51.63
C ILE A 756 19.47 -16.10 52.13
N ASP A 757 19.29 -17.43 52.14
CA ASP A 757 20.32 -18.35 52.55
C ASP A 757 21.30 -18.71 51.42
N SER A 758 22.41 -19.36 51.75
CA SER A 758 23.51 -19.64 50.82
C SER A 758 23.16 -20.59 49.67
N ALA A 759 22.13 -21.40 49.80
CA ALA A 759 21.68 -22.33 48.75
C ALA A 759 20.78 -21.64 47.70
N HIS A 760 20.27 -20.45 47.99
CA HIS A 760 19.34 -19.77 47.13
C HIS A 760 20.09 -19.00 45.98
N PRO A 761 19.60 -19.02 44.71
CA PRO A 761 20.23 -18.35 43.60
C PRO A 761 20.45 -16.84 43.78
N PHE A 762 19.73 -16.19 44.71
CA PHE A 762 19.88 -14.74 44.98
C PHE A 762 21.04 -14.40 45.94
N PHE A 763 21.64 -15.40 46.58
CA PHE A 763 22.68 -15.17 47.57
C PHE A 763 23.91 -14.49 46.94
N HIS A 764 24.40 -15.04 45.80
CA HIS A 764 25.58 -14.54 45.07
C HIS A 764 25.23 -13.54 43.94
N LEU A 765 24.17 -12.77 44.14
CA LEU A 765 23.77 -11.75 43.14
C LEU A 765 24.63 -10.50 43.32
N GLU A 766 25.45 -10.19 42.33
CA GLU A 766 26.41 -9.09 42.33
C GLU A 766 25.92 -7.86 41.54
N GLY A 767 26.44 -6.68 41.87
CA GLY A 767 26.23 -5.45 41.13
C GLY A 767 24.76 -5.01 41.10
N SER A 768 24.32 -4.58 39.94
CA SER A 768 22.92 -4.17 39.63
C SER A 768 22.14 -5.20 38.79
N ASN A 769 22.63 -6.46 38.72
CA ASN A 769 22.00 -7.49 37.91
C ASN A 769 20.61 -7.84 38.43
N ASN A 770 19.72 -8.20 37.48
CA ASN A 770 18.42 -8.78 37.77
C ASN A 770 18.51 -10.30 37.74
N VAL A 771 17.66 -10.93 38.52
CA VAL A 771 17.47 -12.39 38.48
C VAL A 771 16.01 -12.72 38.77
N ILE A 772 15.47 -13.61 37.94
CA ILE A 772 14.10 -14.10 38.05
C ILE A 772 14.13 -15.62 38.12
N LEU A 773 13.42 -16.18 39.07
CA LEU A 773 13.15 -17.62 39.24
C LEU A 773 11.72 -17.87 38.82
N LEU A 774 11.50 -18.83 37.94
CA LEU A 774 10.19 -19.30 37.51
C LEU A 774 10.02 -20.73 37.97
N THR A 775 9.12 -20.95 38.96
CA THR A 775 8.69 -22.28 39.35
C THR A 775 7.38 -22.58 38.64
N THR A 776 7.36 -23.67 37.86
CA THR A 776 6.19 -24.10 37.10
C THR A 776 5.76 -25.52 37.48
N GLU A 777 4.69 -26.02 36.87
CA GLU A 777 4.33 -27.45 37.08
C GLU A 777 5.41 -28.40 36.57
N ARG A 778 6.12 -28.03 35.45
CA ARG A 778 7.20 -28.85 34.88
C ARG A 778 8.54 -28.60 35.56
N TYR A 779 8.84 -27.38 35.96
CA TYR A 779 10.10 -26.97 36.61
C TYR A 779 9.87 -26.70 38.10
N ARG A 780 9.42 -27.72 38.82
CA ARG A 780 9.03 -27.61 40.24
C ARG A 780 10.21 -27.81 41.16
N GLU A 781 11.01 -28.85 40.92
CA GLU A 781 12.18 -29.20 41.78
C GLU A 781 13.40 -28.32 41.39
N TYR A 782 13.52 -28.01 40.11
CA TYR A 782 14.60 -27.18 39.57
C TYR A 782 13.98 -25.98 38.85
N PRO A 783 13.71 -24.87 39.56
CA PRO A 783 13.14 -23.67 38.96
C PRO A 783 14.04 -23.12 37.85
N MET A 784 13.42 -22.58 36.79
CA MET A 784 14.14 -21.90 35.73
C MET A 784 14.70 -20.57 36.25
N VAL A 785 15.98 -20.29 35.96
CA VAL A 785 16.69 -19.09 36.40
C VAL A 785 17.05 -18.23 35.16
N ILE A 786 16.60 -16.98 35.13
CA ILE A 786 16.98 -15.97 34.14
C ILE A 786 17.76 -14.88 34.86
N LYS A 787 19.05 -14.68 34.53
CA LYS A 787 19.95 -13.74 35.19
C LYS A 787 20.71 -12.89 34.14
N GLY A 788 20.86 -11.58 34.36
CA GLY A 788 21.64 -10.68 33.52
C GLY A 788 21.44 -9.23 33.87
N TYR A 789 21.88 -8.34 32.98
CA TYR A 789 21.69 -6.90 33.15
C TYR A 789 20.17 -6.56 33.11
N GLY A 790 19.68 -5.94 34.16
CA GLY A 790 18.29 -5.56 34.31
C GLY A 790 18.00 -4.08 34.01
N ALA A 791 19.01 -3.33 33.60
CA ALA A 791 18.94 -1.92 33.26
C ALA A 791 20.06 -1.57 32.28
N GLY A 792 19.96 -0.43 31.62
CA GLY A 792 20.89 0.07 30.64
C GLY A 792 20.20 0.41 29.33
N ALA A 793 20.56 1.55 28.75
CA ALA A 793 19.90 2.05 27.53
C ALA A 793 20.12 1.10 26.35
N GLU A 794 21.35 0.67 26.14
CA GLU A 794 21.71 -0.22 25.02
C GLU A 794 20.99 -1.58 25.12
N VAL A 795 20.93 -2.18 26.33
CA VAL A 795 20.25 -3.47 26.55
C VAL A 795 18.74 -3.33 26.41
N THR A 796 18.15 -2.23 26.91
CA THR A 796 16.71 -1.95 26.74
C THR A 796 16.39 -1.72 25.26
N ALA A 797 17.21 -0.94 24.56
CA ALA A 797 17.06 -0.72 23.11
C ALA A 797 17.12 -2.05 22.34
N ALA A 798 18.03 -2.95 22.70
CA ALA A 798 18.14 -4.28 22.09
C ALA A 798 16.87 -5.12 22.32
N GLY A 799 16.25 -5.04 23.50
CA GLY A 799 14.99 -5.72 23.78
C GLY A 799 13.81 -5.14 22.98
N VAL A 800 13.71 -3.81 22.86
CA VAL A 800 12.73 -3.16 21.96
C VAL A 800 12.95 -3.59 20.52
N PHE A 801 14.20 -3.65 20.09
CA PHE A 801 14.56 -4.09 18.75
C PHE A 801 14.17 -5.56 18.51
N ALA A 802 14.38 -6.43 19.49
CA ALA A 802 13.94 -7.84 19.43
C ALA A 802 12.42 -7.96 19.29
N ASP A 803 11.64 -7.14 20.01
CA ASP A 803 10.18 -7.09 19.88
C ASP A 803 9.76 -6.64 18.46
N ILE A 804 10.42 -5.63 17.87
CA ILE A 804 10.19 -5.20 16.48
C ILE A 804 10.43 -6.36 15.51
N ILE A 805 11.57 -7.06 15.66
CA ILE A 805 11.88 -8.24 14.83
C ILE A 805 10.86 -9.37 15.06
N GLY A 806 10.37 -9.53 16.29
CA GLY A 806 9.34 -10.49 16.66
C GLY A 806 8.03 -10.28 15.88
N ILE A 807 7.67 -9.04 15.54
CA ILE A 807 6.52 -8.74 14.68
C ILE A 807 6.73 -9.30 13.27
N ALA A 808 7.93 -9.15 12.70
CA ALA A 808 8.25 -9.68 11.39
C ALA A 808 8.23 -11.21 11.32
N ASN A 809 8.73 -11.89 12.34
CA ASN A 809 8.88 -13.35 12.38
C ASN A 809 7.57 -14.11 12.62
N ILE A 810 6.44 -13.45 12.69
CA ILE A 810 5.11 -14.03 12.94
C ILE A 810 4.37 -14.33 11.62
N ARG A 811 5.07 -14.53 10.54
CA ARG A 811 4.51 -15.01 9.25
C ARG A 811 4.45 -16.51 9.17
#